data_0e74dae98623333e1a3098b0a35c5ee8
#
_entry.id   0e74dae98623333e1a3098b0a35c5ee8
#
_cell.length_a   1.000
_cell.length_b   1.000
_cell.length_c   1.000
_cell.angle_alpha   90.00
_cell.angle_beta   90.00
_cell.angle_gamma   90.00
#
_symmetry.space_group_name_H-M   'P 1'
#
loop_
_entity.id
_entity.type
_entity.pdbx_description
1 polymer ?
#
loop_
_entity_poly.entity_id
_entity_poly.type
_entity_poly.pdbx_seq_one_letter_code
_entity_poly.pdbx_strand_id
1 'polypeptide(L)'
;VVIVNITGNLPQRSLKLYAEELRTQLITAPNVRDVMVEGAYVPEFHVSIDPAKLRSFGITFQEVVSAIQSANTKIPTGRFRKAEVEYMLDAGSKLKTQEQVLGIVVRRDGDGNFIRVYDLVTTARLSHRDPSLITSVNGKNTVRLIVTKEQIGNAVSISARVQEIARQFEQFHQRDGIRVVFTNDSTIEINDSLHTLSGNLMLGMALVLIVLWITLGFRNAVLTAVGIPFSFLCSILIMKINAVSLNSISLFAFVLVTGIMVDDAVIIVENIYRHFQMGKTKKAAVVDGTSEVMLPVISSAVTTVLAFIPMLIMTGSTGDFFAYIPKTVTFALIASLVEALFILPIHFLEWGPKRIDPRQAHPQTSDPFHHLQSGLFAPFWRAYRWIVEWLLNHKFLTFGIMTVLFLSTVTVLVLSITGISPLIKVKFFPGSYFRYHVTVATPVGTSIETTDQVIRDLSGYIISFGENTAQSASGSAGFYEDEDYVRHTGNNYGQIIVTMPEQKNQRFPQNPANDPVKHLEYMRKKIHDYVLDKYGSSSVPPVVKVFEESGGPPAGKAVNVRVTGSTLEDAIAASDAILAYLHNEPELSDLRELGDDRPHLYRTVKYTPRQDKAFEYGLLPGDLTGLVAGALNGRYAGNFRTVDEEVDLLVRIARENDSGNPAATGLADPGDILDVPVIEDSAAPVFLRDLVDVSYKTEPNVRARYKGKPTITISADIKAGSQLSSARVQVLLVKHFEEIADKHPGVSLSFGGEFESTSKSYTSLTFAFFIALLGIYLVLASQFRDYIQPLIIINAVPYALIGVVTGLLITRTTFTIGSFLAILGLAGIAVNDALLLIDFMNVRKREGKSLRDAIIESCATRMRPVIITTVTTMLGLMPMAIGIPNRSLEWAPMATAFVAGLSSATFLTLLITPVTYEFYENIKIALRRKYRRRQVALKKAKIDRKPG
;
A
#
# COMPACT_ATOMS: atom_id res chain seq x y z
N VAL A 1 -1.07 -12.12 9.07
CA VAL A 1 -1.48 -13.08 8.01
C VAL A 1 -2.99 -13.28 8.03
N VAL A 2 -3.54 -13.65 9.16
CA VAL A 2 -4.96 -13.89 9.37
C VAL A 2 -5.32 -13.59 10.82
N ILE A 3 -6.52 -13.08 11.06
CA ILE A 3 -7.09 -12.91 12.39
C ILE A 3 -8.10 -14.02 12.63
N VAL A 4 -7.89 -14.76 13.72
CA VAL A 4 -8.78 -15.84 14.17
C VAL A 4 -9.64 -15.29 15.30
N ASN A 5 -10.96 -15.23 15.11
CA ASN A 5 -11.90 -14.72 16.08
C ASN A 5 -12.63 -15.87 16.75
N ILE A 6 -12.54 -15.96 18.07
CA ILE A 6 -13.30 -16.91 18.87
C ILE A 6 -14.54 -16.21 19.39
N THR A 7 -15.72 -16.73 19.04
CA THR A 7 -17.03 -16.21 19.45
C THR A 7 -17.91 -17.31 19.98
N GLY A 8 -18.83 -16.95 20.86
CA GLY A 8 -19.77 -17.89 21.47
C GLY A 8 -20.71 -17.16 22.44
N ASN A 9 -21.75 -17.82 22.86
CA ASN A 9 -22.66 -17.27 23.89
C ASN A 9 -22.14 -17.58 25.31
N LEU A 10 -20.89 -17.16 25.55
CA LEU A 10 -20.15 -17.42 26.78
C LEU A 10 -19.65 -16.10 27.39
N PRO A 11 -19.42 -16.07 28.72
CA PRO A 11 -18.75 -14.94 29.36
C PRO A 11 -17.38 -14.66 28.72
N GLN A 12 -16.99 -13.40 28.69
CA GLN A 12 -15.74 -12.97 28.07
C GLN A 12 -14.49 -13.66 28.65
N ARG A 13 -14.53 -13.99 29.97
CA ARG A 13 -13.47 -14.76 30.64
C ARG A 13 -13.31 -16.16 30.04
N SER A 14 -14.42 -16.85 29.77
CA SER A 14 -14.38 -18.19 29.15
C SER A 14 -13.82 -18.11 27.74
N LEU A 15 -14.22 -17.09 26.95
CA LEU A 15 -13.68 -16.86 25.61
C LEU A 15 -12.17 -16.60 25.66
N LYS A 16 -11.67 -15.89 26.69
CA LYS A 16 -10.23 -15.69 26.92
C LYS A 16 -9.51 -17.02 27.11
N LEU A 17 -10.02 -17.91 27.95
CA LEU A 17 -9.38 -19.22 28.22
C LEU A 17 -9.27 -20.04 26.92
N TYR A 18 -10.36 -20.15 26.18
CA TYR A 18 -10.31 -20.80 24.85
C TYR A 18 -9.35 -20.13 23.87
N ALA A 19 -9.25 -18.79 23.90
CA ALA A 19 -8.31 -18.07 23.06
C ALA A 19 -6.85 -18.38 23.44
N GLU A 20 -6.50 -18.45 24.72
CA GLU A 20 -5.15 -18.83 25.18
C GLU A 20 -4.84 -20.29 24.86
N GLU A 21 -5.82 -21.21 24.96
CA GLU A 21 -5.66 -22.60 24.53
C GLU A 21 -5.37 -22.68 23.03
N LEU A 22 -6.17 -22.05 22.20
CA LEU A 22 -5.95 -22.02 20.75
C LEU A 22 -4.63 -21.32 20.40
N ARG A 23 -4.26 -20.23 21.09
CA ARG A 23 -2.97 -19.55 20.92
C ARG A 23 -1.81 -20.51 21.08
N THR A 24 -1.85 -21.36 22.13
CA THR A 24 -0.79 -22.34 22.41
C THR A 24 -0.65 -23.35 21.27
N GLN A 25 -1.73 -23.70 20.58
CA GLN A 25 -1.68 -24.57 19.40
C GLN A 25 -1.19 -23.83 18.16
N LEU A 26 -1.66 -22.61 17.92
CA LEU A 26 -1.30 -21.82 16.74
C LEU A 26 0.17 -21.41 16.71
N ILE A 27 0.78 -21.10 17.85
CA ILE A 27 2.19 -20.68 17.92
C ILE A 27 3.15 -21.82 17.54
N THR A 28 2.70 -23.07 17.61
CA THR A 28 3.50 -24.24 17.21
C THR A 28 3.52 -24.46 15.69
N ALA A 29 2.69 -23.74 14.94
CA ALA A 29 2.66 -23.86 13.48
C ALA A 29 3.96 -23.30 12.86
N PRO A 30 4.54 -24.00 11.86
CA PRO A 30 5.80 -23.59 11.24
C PRO A 30 5.74 -22.14 10.69
N ASN A 31 6.79 -21.35 10.94
CA ASN A 31 6.95 -19.97 10.50
C ASN A 31 5.91 -18.97 11.05
N VAL A 32 5.15 -19.35 12.07
CA VAL A 32 4.40 -18.42 12.89
C VAL A 32 5.38 -17.79 13.89
N ARG A 33 5.48 -16.46 13.88
CA ARG A 33 6.36 -15.71 14.77
C ARG A 33 5.71 -15.48 16.12
N ASP A 34 4.45 -15.04 16.10
CA ASP A 34 3.70 -14.70 17.31
C ASP A 34 2.21 -14.78 17.06
N VAL A 35 1.46 -15.00 18.14
CA VAL A 35 -0.01 -15.00 18.18
C VAL A 35 -0.44 -14.11 19.34
N MET A 36 -0.89 -12.90 19.01
CA MET A 36 -1.32 -11.90 19.98
C MET A 36 -2.82 -12.05 20.25
N VAL A 37 -3.21 -12.08 21.52
CA VAL A 37 -4.61 -12.14 21.96
C VAL A 37 -5.09 -10.72 22.23
N GLU A 38 -6.19 -10.30 21.59
CA GLU A 38 -6.80 -8.98 21.77
C GLU A 38 -8.29 -9.10 22.11
N GLY A 39 -8.82 -8.07 22.80
CA GLY A 39 -10.22 -8.03 23.21
C GLY A 39 -10.54 -8.92 24.42
N ALA A 40 -9.53 -9.60 24.97
CA ALA A 40 -9.68 -10.37 26.19
C ALA A 40 -9.64 -9.46 27.42
N TYR A 41 -10.61 -9.58 28.28
CA TYR A 41 -10.62 -8.81 29.52
C TYR A 41 -9.55 -9.32 30.48
N VAL A 42 -8.80 -8.39 31.08
CA VAL A 42 -7.81 -8.71 32.12
C VAL A 42 -8.54 -8.94 33.43
N PRO A 43 -8.52 -10.15 34.00
CA PRO A 43 -9.21 -10.43 35.23
C PRO A 43 -8.52 -9.73 36.41
N GLU A 44 -9.35 -9.22 37.32
CA GLU A 44 -8.93 -8.56 38.55
C GLU A 44 -9.91 -8.99 39.67
N PHE A 45 -9.44 -9.06 40.91
CA PHE A 45 -10.32 -9.23 42.07
C PHE A 45 -10.61 -7.87 42.68
N HIS A 46 -11.86 -7.40 42.61
CA HIS A 46 -12.24 -6.10 43.12
C HIS A 46 -12.84 -6.21 44.52
N VAL A 47 -12.32 -5.38 45.41
CA VAL A 47 -12.90 -5.10 46.74
C VAL A 47 -13.46 -3.68 46.69
N SER A 48 -14.78 -3.58 46.51
CA SER A 48 -15.48 -2.29 46.40
C SER A 48 -15.98 -1.87 47.76
N ILE A 49 -15.37 -0.82 48.30
CA ILE A 49 -15.65 -0.31 49.68
C ILE A 49 -16.80 0.70 49.63
N ASP A 50 -17.74 0.58 50.59
CA ASP A 50 -18.84 1.51 50.75
C ASP A 50 -18.37 2.80 51.50
N PRO A 51 -18.41 3.99 50.87
CA PRO A 51 -17.95 5.23 51.50
C PRO A 51 -18.77 5.62 52.74
N ALA A 52 -20.06 5.25 52.80
CA ALA A 52 -20.92 5.53 53.95
C ALA A 52 -20.51 4.67 55.16
N LYS A 53 -20.14 3.41 54.94
CA LYS A 53 -19.65 2.51 55.98
C LYS A 53 -18.27 2.94 56.50
N LEU A 54 -17.37 3.41 55.60
CA LEU A 54 -16.09 3.98 56.06
C LEU A 54 -16.33 5.12 57.07
N ARG A 55 -17.25 6.04 56.76
CA ARG A 55 -17.63 7.15 57.65
C ARG A 55 -18.23 6.67 58.95
N SER A 56 -19.16 5.70 58.92
CA SER A 56 -19.86 5.25 60.10
C SER A 56 -18.95 4.54 61.11
N PHE A 57 -17.95 3.79 60.60
CA PHE A 57 -16.97 3.11 61.44
C PHE A 57 -15.71 3.94 61.71
N GLY A 58 -15.59 5.13 61.13
CA GLY A 58 -14.42 5.98 61.26
C GLY A 58 -13.14 5.36 60.71
N ILE A 59 -13.21 4.58 59.64
CA ILE A 59 -12.07 3.86 59.05
C ILE A 59 -11.64 4.55 57.77
N THR A 60 -10.35 4.74 57.61
CA THR A 60 -9.80 5.32 56.40
C THR A 60 -9.65 4.31 55.27
N PHE A 61 -9.71 4.76 54.02
CA PHE A 61 -9.47 3.91 52.86
C PHE A 61 -8.10 3.22 52.91
N GLN A 62 -7.07 3.95 53.39
CA GLN A 62 -5.70 3.46 53.49
C GLN A 62 -5.57 2.33 54.52
N GLU A 63 -6.33 2.35 55.65
CA GLU A 63 -6.33 1.28 56.65
C GLU A 63 -6.84 -0.01 56.04
N VAL A 64 -7.92 0.05 55.25
CA VAL A 64 -8.46 -1.13 54.58
C VAL A 64 -7.47 -1.74 53.59
N VAL A 65 -6.82 -0.85 52.76
CA VAL A 65 -5.76 -1.29 51.82
C VAL A 65 -4.61 -1.97 52.57
N SER A 66 -4.11 -1.34 53.64
CA SER A 66 -2.99 -1.84 54.45
C SER A 66 -3.31 -3.17 55.15
N ALA A 67 -4.51 -3.32 55.67
CA ALA A 67 -4.97 -4.58 56.28
C ALA A 67 -4.99 -5.74 55.27
N ILE A 68 -5.51 -5.47 54.05
CA ILE A 68 -5.56 -6.49 52.99
C ILE A 68 -4.14 -6.81 52.50
N GLN A 69 -3.29 -5.82 52.28
CA GLN A 69 -1.89 -6.02 51.87
C GLN A 69 -1.13 -6.86 52.90
N SER A 70 -1.29 -6.55 54.19
CA SER A 70 -0.63 -7.28 55.30
C SER A 70 -1.09 -8.74 55.37
N ALA A 71 -2.38 -8.98 55.20
CA ALA A 71 -2.95 -10.31 55.22
C ALA A 71 -2.61 -11.16 53.96
N ASN A 72 -2.25 -10.50 52.86
CA ASN A 72 -1.92 -11.14 51.59
C ASN A 72 -0.41 -11.28 51.35
N THR A 73 0.35 -11.34 52.40
CA THR A 73 1.82 -11.43 52.33
C THR A 73 2.29 -12.87 52.60
N LYS A 74 3.06 -13.41 51.68
CA LYS A 74 3.78 -14.66 51.81
C LYS A 74 5.28 -14.44 51.62
N ILE A 75 6.07 -14.73 52.67
CA ILE A 75 7.51 -14.52 52.68
C ILE A 75 8.22 -15.87 52.81
N PRO A 76 9.02 -16.29 51.85
CA PRO A 76 9.90 -17.45 52.03
C PRO A 76 10.95 -17.12 53.09
N THR A 77 10.87 -17.82 54.23
CA THR A 77 11.69 -17.52 55.43
C THR A 77 13.03 -18.28 55.46
N GLY A 78 13.30 -19.14 54.45
CA GLY A 78 14.54 -19.86 54.29
C GLY A 78 14.41 -21.37 54.52
N ARG A 79 15.53 -21.99 54.93
CA ARG A 79 15.63 -23.43 55.12
C ARG A 79 16.08 -23.74 56.52
N PHE A 80 15.50 -24.76 57.09
CA PHE A 80 15.92 -25.29 58.40
C PHE A 80 16.24 -26.77 58.27
N ARG A 81 17.46 -27.18 58.71
CA ARG A 81 17.90 -28.57 58.67
C ARG A 81 17.79 -29.16 60.06
N LYS A 82 17.05 -30.24 60.14
CA LYS A 82 16.99 -31.08 61.39
C LYS A 82 17.38 -32.49 61.01
N ALA A 83 18.50 -32.96 61.58
CA ALA A 83 19.17 -34.21 61.21
C ALA A 83 19.44 -34.28 59.69
N GLU A 84 18.93 -35.29 59.02
CA GLU A 84 19.08 -35.49 57.57
C GLU A 84 18.00 -34.87 56.72
N VAL A 85 16.98 -34.23 57.35
CA VAL A 85 15.82 -33.66 56.64
C VAL A 85 15.96 -32.14 56.59
N GLU A 86 15.82 -31.59 55.37
CA GLU A 86 15.76 -30.15 55.13
C GLU A 86 14.29 -29.70 55.01
N TYR A 87 13.89 -28.74 55.84
CA TYR A 87 12.59 -28.11 55.81
C TYR A 87 12.67 -26.76 55.12
N MET A 88 11.79 -26.51 54.14
CA MET A 88 11.54 -25.18 53.61
C MET A 88 10.60 -24.45 54.56
N LEU A 89 10.96 -23.26 54.97
CA LEU A 89 10.14 -22.44 55.86
C LEU A 89 9.44 -21.34 55.05
N ASP A 90 8.11 -21.27 55.18
CA ASP A 90 7.25 -20.27 54.62
C ASP A 90 6.47 -19.57 55.70
N ALA A 91 6.36 -18.25 55.66
CA ALA A 91 5.54 -17.47 56.56
C ALA A 91 4.47 -16.67 55.78
N GLY A 92 3.24 -16.69 56.30
CA GLY A 92 2.10 -16.00 55.67
C GLY A 92 1.30 -16.85 54.66
N SER A 93 0.34 -16.28 54.04
CA SER A 93 -0.52 -16.95 53.07
C SER A 93 -0.96 -15.98 51.96
N LYS A 94 -1.23 -16.50 50.78
CA LYS A 94 -1.92 -15.78 49.72
C LYS A 94 -3.42 -16.01 49.83
N LEU A 95 -4.18 -14.95 49.52
CA LEU A 95 -5.65 -15.02 49.46
C LEU A 95 -6.09 -15.83 48.26
N LYS A 96 -7.01 -16.80 48.48
CA LYS A 96 -7.49 -17.73 47.45
C LYS A 96 -9.01 -17.77 47.33
N THR A 97 -9.70 -17.36 48.37
CA THR A 97 -11.18 -17.38 48.37
C THR A 97 -11.71 -16.01 48.80
N GLN A 98 -12.93 -15.73 48.35
CA GLN A 98 -13.65 -14.51 48.72
C GLN A 98 -13.84 -14.39 50.22
N GLU A 99 -14.16 -15.51 50.90
CA GLU A 99 -14.36 -15.56 52.36
C GLU A 99 -13.10 -15.17 53.13
N GLN A 100 -11.92 -15.56 52.63
CA GLN A 100 -10.65 -15.14 53.22
C GLN A 100 -10.47 -13.61 53.13
N VAL A 101 -10.82 -13.00 51.99
CA VAL A 101 -10.76 -11.54 51.82
C VAL A 101 -11.77 -10.85 52.75
N LEU A 102 -12.98 -11.32 52.78
CA LEU A 102 -14.04 -10.73 53.62
C LEU A 102 -13.74 -10.88 55.12
N GLY A 103 -13.05 -11.95 55.51
CA GLY A 103 -12.74 -12.25 56.90
C GLY A 103 -11.58 -11.43 57.49
N ILE A 104 -10.84 -10.67 56.69
CA ILE A 104 -9.69 -9.88 57.13
C ILE A 104 -10.16 -8.85 58.19
N VAL A 105 -9.47 -8.79 59.35
CA VAL A 105 -9.70 -7.78 60.38
C VAL A 105 -8.95 -6.50 59.96
N VAL A 106 -9.71 -5.41 59.87
CA VAL A 106 -9.18 -4.08 59.57
C VAL A 106 -8.76 -3.37 60.85
N ARG A 107 -9.67 -3.37 61.84
CA ARG A 107 -9.42 -2.71 63.12
C ARG A 107 -10.26 -3.36 64.23
N ARG A 108 -9.91 -3.08 65.47
CA ARG A 108 -10.70 -3.38 66.67
C ARG A 108 -11.37 -2.11 67.15
N ASP A 109 -12.72 -2.14 67.39
CA ASP A 109 -13.44 -0.98 67.89
C ASP A 109 -13.15 -0.75 69.42
N GLY A 110 -13.66 0.37 69.94
CA GLY A 110 -13.49 0.71 71.38
C GLY A 110 -14.13 -0.29 72.34
N ASP A 111 -15.12 -1.04 71.88
CA ASP A 111 -15.82 -2.05 72.65
C ASP A 111 -15.19 -3.45 72.56
N GLY A 112 -14.13 -3.59 71.82
CA GLY A 112 -13.37 -4.80 71.63
C GLY A 112 -13.84 -5.71 70.48
N ASN A 113 -14.80 -5.30 69.65
CA ASN A 113 -15.27 -6.07 68.49
C ASN A 113 -14.34 -5.88 67.30
N PHE A 114 -14.25 -6.90 66.45
CA PHE A 114 -13.44 -6.81 65.23
C PHE A 114 -14.25 -6.26 64.05
N ILE A 115 -13.80 -5.14 63.49
CA ILE A 115 -14.34 -4.64 62.24
C ILE A 115 -13.59 -5.32 61.10
N ARG A 116 -14.30 -6.03 60.24
CA ARG A 116 -13.79 -6.84 59.14
C ARG A 116 -14.04 -6.16 57.78
N VAL A 117 -13.33 -6.58 56.75
CA VAL A 117 -13.60 -6.14 55.37
C VAL A 117 -15.05 -6.37 55.00
N TYR A 118 -15.68 -7.46 55.43
CA TYR A 118 -17.12 -7.73 55.22
C TYR A 118 -18.02 -6.57 55.67
N ASP A 119 -17.71 -5.95 56.77
CA ASP A 119 -18.52 -4.85 57.32
C ASP A 119 -18.46 -3.56 56.50
N LEU A 120 -17.40 -3.42 55.70
CA LEU A 120 -17.04 -2.20 54.97
C LEU A 120 -17.35 -2.27 53.48
N VAL A 121 -17.51 -3.47 52.89
CA VAL A 121 -17.65 -3.63 51.43
C VAL A 121 -19.10 -3.53 50.98
N THR A 122 -19.30 -3.09 49.75
CA THR A 122 -20.49 -3.29 48.94
C THR A 122 -20.40 -4.64 48.23
N THR A 123 -19.24 -4.92 47.59
CA THR A 123 -18.95 -6.20 46.93
C THR A 123 -17.48 -6.56 47.02
N ALA A 124 -17.19 -7.85 47.06
CA ALA A 124 -15.81 -8.38 46.84
C ALA A 124 -15.91 -9.56 45.88
N ARG A 125 -15.48 -9.42 44.67
CA ARG A 125 -15.66 -10.45 43.64
C ARG A 125 -14.60 -10.41 42.56
N LEU A 126 -14.44 -11.54 41.88
CA LEU A 126 -13.69 -11.57 40.65
C LEU A 126 -14.39 -10.75 39.56
N SER A 127 -13.69 -9.83 38.97
CA SER A 127 -14.14 -8.89 37.96
C SER A 127 -13.10 -8.78 36.88
N HIS A 128 -13.04 -7.65 36.22
CA HIS A 128 -12.00 -7.35 35.20
C HIS A 128 -11.63 -5.88 35.24
N ARG A 129 -10.45 -5.57 34.74
CA ARG A 129 -10.04 -4.20 34.46
C ARG A 129 -10.99 -3.58 33.44
N ASP A 130 -11.29 -2.29 33.60
CA ASP A 130 -12.08 -1.55 32.62
C ASP A 130 -11.39 -1.68 31.24
N PRO A 131 -12.08 -2.21 30.21
CA PRO A 131 -11.46 -2.50 28.93
C PRO A 131 -11.06 -1.21 28.21
N SER A 132 -9.86 -1.18 27.64
CA SER A 132 -9.44 -0.15 26.70
C SER A 132 -9.69 -0.54 25.24
N LEU A 133 -10.05 -1.79 25.01
CA LEU A 133 -10.34 -2.37 23.71
C LEU A 133 -11.41 -3.46 23.86
N ILE A 134 -12.51 -3.31 23.14
CA ILE A 134 -13.52 -4.36 22.97
C ILE A 134 -13.53 -4.77 21.52
N THR A 135 -13.56 -6.08 21.25
CA THR A 135 -13.57 -6.63 19.89
C THR A 135 -14.85 -7.37 19.60
N SER A 136 -15.31 -7.26 18.36
CA SER A 136 -16.50 -7.95 17.86
C SER A 136 -16.28 -8.48 16.44
N VAL A 137 -17.05 -9.49 16.06
CA VAL A 137 -17.08 -10.01 14.70
C VAL A 137 -18.52 -10.28 14.27
N ASN A 138 -18.92 -9.76 13.12
CA ASN A 138 -20.26 -9.93 12.56
C ASN A 138 -21.38 -9.57 13.57
N GLY A 139 -21.16 -8.52 14.36
CA GLY A 139 -22.10 -8.05 15.39
C GLY A 139 -22.08 -8.83 16.72
N LYS A 140 -21.18 -9.80 16.90
CA LYS A 140 -21.04 -10.61 18.13
C LYS A 140 -19.74 -10.33 18.85
N ASN A 141 -19.74 -10.40 20.17
CA ASN A 141 -18.53 -10.30 20.96
C ASN A 141 -17.54 -11.41 20.59
N THR A 142 -16.27 -11.07 20.60
CA THR A 142 -15.19 -12.01 20.28
C THR A 142 -13.93 -11.73 21.11
N VAL A 143 -13.08 -12.74 21.22
CA VAL A 143 -11.66 -12.58 21.51
C VAL A 143 -10.90 -12.96 20.24
N ARG A 144 -10.05 -12.09 19.76
CA ARG A 144 -9.32 -12.30 18.51
C ARG A 144 -7.85 -12.64 18.74
N LEU A 145 -7.35 -13.53 17.90
CA LEU A 145 -5.94 -13.93 17.84
C LEU A 145 -5.35 -13.39 16.54
N ILE A 146 -4.39 -12.49 16.64
CA ILE A 146 -3.67 -11.93 15.49
C ILE A 146 -2.43 -12.77 15.22
N VAL A 147 -2.46 -13.51 14.12
CA VAL A 147 -1.34 -14.38 13.74
C VAL A 147 -0.35 -13.61 12.89
N THR A 148 0.88 -13.47 13.39
CA THR A 148 2.01 -12.85 12.66
C THR A 148 2.98 -13.92 12.20
N LYS A 149 3.50 -13.75 10.97
CA LYS A 149 4.46 -14.69 10.38
C LYS A 149 5.90 -14.23 10.59
N GLU A 150 6.84 -15.15 10.47
CA GLU A 150 8.24 -14.81 10.27
C GLU A 150 8.46 -14.11 8.92
N GLN A 151 9.52 -13.32 8.80
CA GLN A 151 9.79 -12.51 7.61
C GLN A 151 9.84 -13.34 6.32
N ILE A 152 10.47 -14.52 6.38
CA ILE A 152 10.62 -15.44 5.24
C ILE A 152 9.46 -16.43 5.09
N GLY A 153 8.50 -16.43 6.01
CA GLY A 153 7.36 -17.36 6.01
C GLY A 153 6.41 -17.14 4.84
N ASN A 154 5.93 -18.23 4.23
CA ASN A 154 4.91 -18.17 3.19
C ASN A 154 3.53 -17.94 3.81
N ALA A 155 2.92 -16.78 3.53
CA ALA A 155 1.64 -16.40 4.10
C ALA A 155 0.50 -17.37 3.76
N VAL A 156 0.45 -17.91 2.54
CA VAL A 156 -0.60 -18.81 2.07
C VAL A 156 -0.55 -20.14 2.84
N SER A 157 0.64 -20.73 2.96
CA SER A 157 0.79 -22.01 3.69
C SER A 157 0.53 -21.85 5.19
N ILE A 158 0.94 -20.73 5.79
CA ILE A 158 0.70 -20.41 7.21
C ILE A 158 -0.80 -20.23 7.44
N SER A 159 -1.49 -19.42 6.64
CA SER A 159 -2.93 -19.23 6.79
C SER A 159 -3.69 -20.54 6.65
N ALA A 160 -3.38 -21.36 5.65
CA ALA A 160 -3.99 -22.68 5.48
C ALA A 160 -3.80 -23.56 6.74
N ARG A 161 -2.58 -23.60 7.31
CA ARG A 161 -2.30 -24.37 8.52
C ARG A 161 -3.01 -23.82 9.75
N VAL A 162 -3.02 -22.51 9.91
CA VAL A 162 -3.76 -21.82 11.00
C VAL A 162 -5.25 -22.12 10.91
N GLN A 163 -5.83 -22.04 9.71
CA GLN A 163 -7.25 -22.36 9.51
C GLN A 163 -7.56 -23.83 9.82
N GLU A 164 -6.67 -24.75 9.44
CA GLU A 164 -6.81 -26.17 9.75
C GLU A 164 -6.84 -26.42 11.27
N ILE A 165 -5.85 -25.87 12.00
CA ILE A 165 -5.78 -25.98 13.47
C ILE A 165 -7.03 -25.37 14.11
N ALA A 166 -7.42 -24.18 13.70
CA ALA A 166 -8.55 -23.47 14.26
C ALA A 166 -9.90 -24.17 13.99
N ARG A 167 -10.06 -24.82 12.83
CA ARG A 167 -11.26 -25.64 12.52
C ARG A 167 -11.29 -26.92 13.33
N GLN A 168 -10.16 -27.56 13.56
CA GLN A 168 -10.06 -28.74 14.44
C GLN A 168 -10.42 -28.37 15.88
N PHE A 169 -9.93 -27.20 16.34
CA PHE A 169 -10.28 -26.64 17.64
C PHE A 169 -11.79 -26.35 17.75
N GLU A 170 -12.41 -25.74 16.74
CA GLU A 170 -13.84 -25.48 16.69
C GLU A 170 -14.65 -26.78 16.77
N GLN A 171 -14.27 -27.80 16.01
CA GLN A 171 -14.92 -29.12 16.04
C GLN A 171 -14.85 -29.77 17.41
N PHE A 172 -13.71 -29.68 18.11
CA PHE A 172 -13.50 -30.20 19.43
C PHE A 172 -14.39 -29.51 20.46
N HIS A 173 -14.54 -28.18 20.40
CA HIS A 173 -15.31 -27.35 21.29
C HIS A 173 -16.72 -27.02 20.80
N GLN A 174 -17.22 -27.73 19.80
CA GLN A 174 -18.57 -27.48 19.25
C GLN A 174 -19.68 -27.59 20.29
N ARG A 175 -19.53 -28.50 21.23
CA ARG A 175 -20.50 -28.70 22.34
C ARG A 175 -20.52 -27.54 23.32
N ASP A 176 -19.43 -26.81 23.45
CA ASP A 176 -19.28 -25.64 24.31
C ASP A 176 -19.86 -24.38 23.65
N GLY A 177 -20.34 -24.49 22.41
CA GLY A 177 -20.91 -23.38 21.63
C GLY A 177 -19.88 -22.42 21.05
N ILE A 178 -18.61 -22.84 20.99
CA ILE A 178 -17.52 -22.05 20.37
C ILE A 178 -17.65 -22.08 18.86
N ARG A 179 -17.44 -20.92 18.24
CA ARG A 179 -17.31 -20.74 16.80
C ARG A 179 -16.06 -19.95 16.48
N VAL A 180 -15.43 -20.30 15.37
CA VAL A 180 -14.25 -19.62 14.86
C VAL A 180 -14.59 -18.91 13.57
N VAL A 181 -14.26 -17.60 13.50
CA VAL A 181 -14.47 -16.77 12.31
C VAL A 181 -13.13 -16.17 11.91
N PHE A 182 -12.75 -16.36 10.64
CA PHE A 182 -11.53 -15.80 10.08
C PHE A 182 -11.84 -14.41 9.50
N THR A 183 -10.98 -13.45 9.83
CA THR A 183 -11.07 -12.08 9.29
C THR A 183 -9.70 -11.57 8.89
N ASN A 184 -9.64 -10.55 8.05
CA ASN A 184 -8.40 -9.93 7.59
C ASN A 184 -7.38 -10.94 7.04
N ASP A 185 -7.86 -11.97 6.33
CA ASP A 185 -6.99 -12.95 5.71
C ASP A 185 -6.34 -12.34 4.46
N SER A 186 -5.05 -12.00 4.58
CA SER A 186 -4.28 -11.44 3.46
C SER A 186 -4.10 -12.43 2.30
N THR A 187 -4.38 -13.72 2.52
CA THR A 187 -4.23 -14.72 1.47
C THR A 187 -5.33 -14.66 0.41
N ILE A 188 -6.47 -14.06 0.72
CA ILE A 188 -7.55 -13.82 -0.24
C ILE A 188 -7.03 -12.91 -1.36
N GLU A 189 -6.44 -11.78 -0.99
CA GLU A 189 -5.85 -10.81 -1.92
C GLU A 189 -4.65 -11.40 -2.68
N ILE A 190 -3.76 -12.11 -1.96
CA ILE A 190 -2.60 -12.78 -2.57
C ILE A 190 -3.05 -13.80 -3.61
N ASN A 191 -3.99 -14.67 -3.29
CA ASN A 191 -4.48 -15.70 -4.20
C ASN A 191 -5.20 -15.09 -5.41
N ASP A 192 -6.04 -14.08 -5.20
CA ASP A 192 -6.73 -13.39 -6.30
C ASP A 192 -5.74 -12.71 -7.25
N SER A 193 -4.73 -12.02 -6.70
CA SER A 193 -3.64 -11.41 -7.48
C SER A 193 -2.84 -12.47 -8.24
N LEU A 194 -2.47 -13.59 -7.60
CA LEU A 194 -1.77 -14.70 -8.26
C LEU A 194 -2.60 -15.30 -9.39
N HIS A 195 -3.88 -15.55 -9.16
CA HIS A 195 -4.78 -16.08 -10.20
C HIS A 195 -4.96 -15.12 -11.36
N THR A 196 -5.17 -13.85 -11.07
CA THR A 196 -5.35 -12.81 -12.09
C THR A 196 -4.09 -12.63 -12.94
N LEU A 197 -2.93 -12.47 -12.29
CA LEU A 197 -1.68 -12.24 -13.01
C LEU A 197 -1.19 -13.48 -13.75
N SER A 198 -1.30 -14.67 -13.16
CA SER A 198 -0.96 -15.91 -13.85
C SER A 198 -1.90 -16.21 -15.02
N GLY A 199 -3.19 -15.95 -14.89
CA GLY A 199 -4.16 -16.06 -15.97
C GLY A 199 -3.84 -15.13 -17.14
N ASN A 200 -3.52 -13.87 -16.85
CA ASN A 200 -3.09 -12.88 -17.84
C ASN A 200 -1.77 -13.27 -18.52
N LEU A 201 -0.80 -13.80 -17.74
CA LEU A 201 0.47 -14.30 -18.25
C LEU A 201 0.27 -15.46 -19.23
N MET A 202 -0.52 -16.45 -18.84
CA MET A 202 -0.79 -17.62 -19.68
C MET A 202 -1.52 -17.26 -20.97
N LEU A 203 -2.53 -16.39 -20.88
CA LEU A 203 -3.24 -15.91 -22.07
C LEU A 203 -2.33 -15.06 -22.96
N GLY A 204 -1.53 -14.19 -22.38
CA GLY A 204 -0.52 -13.40 -23.10
C GLY A 204 0.47 -14.27 -23.84
N MET A 205 1.04 -15.28 -23.19
CA MET A 205 1.95 -16.25 -23.81
C MET A 205 1.27 -17.01 -24.95
N ALA A 206 0.01 -17.43 -24.78
CA ALA A 206 -0.75 -18.10 -25.83
C ALA A 206 -0.95 -17.20 -27.07
N LEU A 207 -1.28 -15.92 -26.87
CA LEU A 207 -1.41 -14.96 -27.96
C LEU A 207 -0.09 -14.70 -28.67
N VAL A 208 1.00 -14.57 -27.95
CA VAL A 208 2.37 -14.45 -28.49
C VAL A 208 2.69 -15.67 -29.37
N LEU A 209 2.45 -16.89 -28.87
CA LEU A 209 2.65 -18.14 -29.61
C LEU A 209 1.88 -18.18 -30.93
N ILE A 210 0.61 -17.76 -30.90
CA ILE A 210 -0.26 -17.74 -32.08
C ILE A 210 0.32 -16.77 -33.14
N VAL A 211 0.75 -15.58 -32.72
CA VAL A 211 1.35 -14.61 -33.66
C VAL A 211 2.66 -15.11 -34.24
N LEU A 212 3.54 -15.66 -33.40
CA LEU A 212 4.78 -16.29 -33.88
C LEU A 212 4.51 -17.43 -34.85
N TRP A 213 3.49 -18.26 -34.58
CA TRP A 213 3.09 -19.34 -35.52
C TRP A 213 2.65 -18.79 -36.86
N ILE A 214 1.79 -17.79 -36.87
CA ILE A 214 1.28 -17.18 -38.13
C ILE A 214 2.43 -16.50 -38.91
N THR A 215 3.38 -15.85 -38.21
CA THR A 215 4.40 -15.02 -38.84
C THR A 215 5.69 -15.75 -39.19
N LEU A 216 6.18 -16.64 -38.33
CA LEU A 216 7.46 -17.35 -38.48
C LEU A 216 7.28 -18.82 -38.89
N GLY A 217 6.04 -19.33 -38.85
CA GLY A 217 5.72 -20.72 -39.03
C GLY A 217 5.93 -21.58 -37.77
N PHE A 218 5.26 -22.71 -37.69
CA PHE A 218 5.12 -23.52 -36.47
C PHE A 218 6.47 -23.89 -35.82
N ARG A 219 7.44 -24.34 -36.61
CA ARG A 219 8.76 -24.77 -36.07
C ARG A 219 9.55 -23.67 -35.44
N ASN A 220 9.66 -22.53 -36.14
CA ASN A 220 10.37 -21.36 -35.61
C ASN A 220 9.64 -20.76 -34.40
N ALA A 221 8.31 -20.75 -34.42
CA ALA A 221 7.50 -20.28 -33.29
C ALA A 221 7.73 -21.14 -32.03
N VAL A 222 7.75 -22.47 -32.15
CA VAL A 222 8.03 -23.36 -31.03
C VAL A 222 9.45 -23.17 -30.50
N LEU A 223 10.44 -23.03 -31.39
CA LEU A 223 11.83 -22.80 -30.99
C LEU A 223 11.99 -21.51 -30.17
N THR A 224 11.36 -20.42 -30.61
CA THR A 224 11.36 -19.14 -29.91
C THR A 224 10.59 -19.22 -28.59
N ALA A 225 9.47 -19.95 -28.56
CA ALA A 225 8.58 -20.04 -27.41
C ALA A 225 9.14 -20.88 -26.27
N VAL A 226 9.94 -21.90 -26.54
CA VAL A 226 10.60 -22.74 -25.51
C VAL A 226 11.56 -21.92 -24.65
N GLY A 227 12.13 -20.85 -25.18
CA GLY A 227 12.99 -19.93 -24.45
C GLY A 227 12.27 -19.21 -23.31
N ILE A 228 10.97 -18.92 -23.43
CA ILE A 228 10.22 -18.17 -22.39
C ILE A 228 10.17 -18.93 -21.05
N PRO A 229 9.67 -20.18 -20.97
CA PRO A 229 9.69 -20.94 -19.72
C PRO A 229 11.09 -21.13 -19.15
N PHE A 230 12.08 -21.38 -20.00
CA PHE A 230 13.48 -21.48 -19.57
C PHE A 230 13.96 -20.21 -18.87
N SER A 231 13.77 -19.06 -19.51
CA SER A 231 14.18 -17.77 -18.96
C SER A 231 13.45 -17.44 -17.66
N PHE A 232 12.17 -17.82 -17.52
CA PHE A 232 11.42 -17.67 -16.28
C PHE A 232 11.98 -18.53 -15.14
N LEU A 233 12.27 -19.80 -15.42
CA LEU A 233 12.86 -20.69 -14.41
C LEU A 233 14.23 -20.21 -13.96
N CYS A 234 15.08 -19.77 -14.89
CA CYS A 234 16.36 -19.16 -14.58
C CYS A 234 16.19 -17.88 -13.74
N SER A 235 15.23 -17.03 -14.11
CA SER A 235 14.94 -15.79 -13.35
C SER A 235 14.51 -16.10 -11.94
N ILE A 236 13.62 -17.07 -11.73
CA ILE A 236 13.18 -17.50 -10.40
C ILE A 236 14.36 -18.03 -9.56
N LEU A 237 15.28 -18.77 -10.21
CA LEU A 237 16.50 -19.24 -9.55
C LEU A 237 17.38 -18.07 -9.12
N ILE A 238 17.60 -17.07 -9.99
CA ILE A 238 18.36 -15.86 -9.67
C ILE A 238 17.67 -15.06 -8.55
N MET A 239 16.34 -14.94 -8.60
CA MET A 239 15.55 -14.32 -7.53
C MET A 239 15.77 -15.01 -6.18
N LYS A 240 15.73 -16.35 -6.15
CA LYS A 240 15.99 -17.13 -4.93
C LYS A 240 17.38 -16.89 -4.36
N ILE A 241 18.41 -16.84 -5.21
CA ILE A 241 19.79 -16.57 -4.80
C ILE A 241 19.92 -15.15 -4.20
N ASN A 242 19.19 -14.17 -4.75
CA ASN A 242 19.20 -12.78 -4.30
C ASN A 242 18.13 -12.47 -3.22
N ALA A 243 17.49 -13.45 -2.63
CA ALA A 243 16.44 -13.30 -1.62
C ALA A 243 15.26 -12.40 -2.07
N VAL A 244 14.96 -12.38 -3.37
CA VAL A 244 13.82 -11.67 -3.93
C VAL A 244 12.62 -12.62 -3.96
N SER A 245 11.53 -12.24 -3.28
CA SER A 245 10.33 -13.08 -3.20
C SER A 245 9.51 -13.05 -4.50
N LEU A 246 8.83 -14.15 -4.79
CA LEU A 246 7.76 -14.19 -5.79
C LEU A 246 6.50 -13.60 -5.14
N ASN A 247 6.06 -12.45 -5.64
CA ASN A 247 4.92 -11.69 -5.15
C ASN A 247 4.14 -11.07 -6.33
N SER A 248 3.03 -10.37 -6.07
CA SER A 248 2.21 -9.75 -7.12
C SER A 248 3.01 -8.79 -8.01
N ILE A 249 3.95 -8.03 -7.44
CA ILE A 249 4.77 -7.06 -8.17
C ILE A 249 5.77 -7.77 -9.10
N SER A 250 6.47 -8.80 -8.59
CA SER A 250 7.40 -9.59 -9.40
C SER A 250 6.67 -10.41 -10.47
N LEU A 251 5.46 -10.89 -10.17
CA LEU A 251 4.63 -11.60 -11.15
C LEU A 251 4.15 -10.65 -12.26
N PHE A 252 3.77 -9.42 -11.91
CA PHE A 252 3.50 -8.37 -12.88
C PHE A 252 4.73 -8.08 -13.77
N ALA A 253 5.92 -8.01 -13.17
CA ALA A 253 7.15 -7.83 -13.91
C ALA A 253 7.42 -8.99 -14.90
N PHE A 254 7.05 -10.23 -14.57
CA PHE A 254 7.08 -11.35 -15.52
C PHE A 254 6.09 -11.18 -16.66
N VAL A 255 4.86 -10.73 -16.39
CA VAL A 255 3.89 -10.41 -17.46
C VAL A 255 4.46 -9.33 -18.39
N LEU A 256 5.04 -8.28 -17.82
CA LEU A 256 5.64 -7.19 -18.56
C LEU A 256 6.79 -7.67 -19.47
N VAL A 257 7.67 -8.49 -18.92
CA VAL A 257 8.88 -8.91 -19.63
C VAL A 257 8.63 -10.04 -20.64
N THR A 258 7.49 -10.72 -20.56
CA THR A 258 7.14 -11.84 -21.46
C THR A 258 7.25 -11.45 -22.95
N GLY A 259 6.70 -10.29 -23.29
CA GLY A 259 6.80 -9.77 -24.66
C GLY A 259 8.21 -9.35 -25.05
N ILE A 260 8.92 -8.69 -24.14
CA ILE A 260 10.26 -8.15 -24.36
C ILE A 260 11.30 -9.26 -24.58
N MET A 261 11.18 -10.37 -23.84
CA MET A 261 12.08 -11.53 -23.96
C MET A 261 12.00 -12.19 -25.32
N VAL A 262 10.81 -12.19 -25.93
CA VAL A 262 10.59 -12.80 -27.24
C VAL A 262 11.29 -12.00 -28.34
N ASP A 263 11.46 -10.68 -28.16
CA ASP A 263 12.03 -9.80 -29.18
C ASP A 263 13.45 -10.21 -29.56
N ASP A 264 14.31 -10.49 -28.60
CA ASP A 264 15.70 -10.92 -28.84
C ASP A 264 15.75 -12.27 -29.56
N ALA A 265 14.90 -13.20 -29.15
CA ALA A 265 14.81 -14.53 -29.77
C ALA A 265 14.29 -14.46 -31.21
N VAL A 266 13.29 -13.62 -31.50
CA VAL A 266 12.75 -13.40 -32.85
C VAL A 266 13.82 -12.82 -33.77
N ILE A 267 14.56 -11.81 -33.34
CA ILE A 267 15.61 -11.16 -34.12
C ILE A 267 16.68 -12.20 -34.51
N ILE A 268 17.11 -13.03 -33.58
CA ILE A 268 18.15 -14.03 -33.82
C ILE A 268 17.63 -15.15 -34.75
N VAL A 269 16.46 -15.71 -34.47
CA VAL A 269 15.87 -16.76 -35.31
C VAL A 269 15.62 -16.29 -36.72
N GLU A 270 15.09 -15.07 -36.90
CA GLU A 270 14.81 -14.53 -38.23
C GLU A 270 16.11 -14.26 -39.00
N ASN A 271 17.17 -13.74 -38.35
CA ASN A 271 18.46 -13.51 -38.98
C ASN A 271 19.15 -14.84 -39.36
N ILE A 272 19.14 -15.85 -38.47
CA ILE A 272 19.64 -17.21 -38.78
C ILE A 272 18.88 -17.78 -39.99
N TYR A 273 17.53 -17.68 -39.99
CA TYR A 273 16.67 -18.16 -41.05
C TYR A 273 16.94 -17.45 -42.38
N ARG A 274 17.21 -16.14 -42.38
CA ARG A 274 17.61 -15.34 -43.55
C ARG A 274 18.93 -15.84 -44.13
N HIS A 275 19.96 -16.07 -43.30
CA HIS A 275 21.24 -16.66 -43.75
C HIS A 275 21.06 -18.09 -44.33
N PHE A 276 20.14 -18.86 -43.74
CA PHE A 276 19.81 -20.18 -44.27
C PHE A 276 19.12 -20.10 -45.64
N GLN A 277 18.21 -19.16 -45.83
CA GLN A 277 17.58 -18.88 -47.15
C GLN A 277 18.54 -18.40 -48.21
N MET A 278 19.65 -17.74 -47.84
CA MET A 278 20.73 -17.35 -48.75
C MET A 278 21.56 -18.55 -49.24
N GLY A 279 21.21 -19.77 -48.86
CA GLY A 279 21.87 -21.01 -49.28
C GLY A 279 23.09 -21.41 -48.46
N LYS A 280 23.35 -20.78 -47.31
CA LYS A 280 24.41 -21.22 -46.39
C LYS A 280 24.08 -22.56 -45.75
N THR A 281 25.12 -23.33 -45.41
CA THR A 281 24.92 -24.56 -44.61
C THR A 281 24.29 -24.18 -43.27
N LYS A 282 23.49 -25.07 -42.68
CA LYS A 282 22.77 -24.81 -41.45
C LYS A 282 23.69 -24.31 -40.32
N LYS A 283 24.89 -24.90 -40.18
CA LYS A 283 25.91 -24.50 -39.20
C LYS A 283 26.46 -23.10 -39.49
N ALA A 284 26.78 -22.80 -40.77
CA ALA A 284 27.25 -21.49 -41.13
C ALA A 284 26.17 -20.39 -40.96
N ALA A 285 24.91 -20.73 -41.31
CA ALA A 285 23.78 -19.84 -41.11
C ALA A 285 23.55 -19.48 -39.63
N VAL A 286 23.70 -20.47 -38.73
CA VAL A 286 23.58 -20.24 -37.28
C VAL A 286 24.71 -19.37 -36.75
N VAL A 287 25.95 -19.65 -37.10
CA VAL A 287 27.11 -18.87 -36.63
C VAL A 287 27.07 -17.41 -37.16
N ASP A 288 26.94 -17.29 -38.49
CA ASP A 288 26.96 -15.95 -39.13
C ASP A 288 25.72 -15.13 -38.74
N GLY A 289 24.54 -15.77 -38.73
CA GLY A 289 23.29 -15.12 -38.40
C GLY A 289 23.22 -14.65 -36.95
N THR A 290 23.77 -15.42 -35.99
CA THR A 290 23.84 -14.98 -34.59
C THR A 290 24.88 -13.89 -34.40
N SER A 291 26.08 -14.05 -34.99
CA SER A 291 27.19 -13.09 -34.80
C SER A 291 26.87 -11.71 -35.37
N GLU A 292 26.12 -11.61 -36.49
CA GLU A 292 25.72 -10.36 -37.12
C GLU A 292 24.84 -9.48 -36.19
N VAL A 293 23.94 -10.09 -35.41
CA VAL A 293 23.01 -9.35 -34.57
C VAL A 293 23.38 -9.37 -33.07
N MET A 294 24.43 -10.08 -32.68
CA MET A 294 24.83 -10.26 -31.28
C MET A 294 25.03 -8.93 -30.55
N LEU A 295 25.83 -8.02 -31.13
CA LEU A 295 26.12 -6.71 -30.48
C LEU A 295 24.88 -5.82 -30.36
N PRO A 296 24.05 -5.65 -31.40
CA PRO A 296 22.78 -4.95 -31.28
C PRO A 296 21.85 -5.53 -30.21
N VAL A 297 21.71 -6.86 -30.12
CA VAL A 297 20.87 -7.55 -29.13
C VAL A 297 21.40 -7.32 -27.70
N ILE A 298 22.72 -7.45 -27.47
CA ILE A 298 23.30 -7.14 -26.16
C ILE A 298 23.04 -5.67 -25.78
N SER A 299 23.25 -4.75 -26.72
CA SER A 299 23.03 -3.32 -26.45
C SER A 299 21.55 -3.01 -26.17
N SER A 300 20.62 -3.67 -26.87
CA SER A 300 19.19 -3.60 -26.62
C SER A 300 18.84 -4.03 -25.20
N ALA A 301 19.31 -5.21 -24.80
CA ALA A 301 19.09 -5.72 -23.45
C ALA A 301 19.67 -4.77 -22.38
N VAL A 302 20.89 -4.27 -22.58
CA VAL A 302 21.53 -3.32 -21.66
C VAL A 302 20.79 -1.99 -21.59
N THR A 303 20.32 -1.42 -22.70
CA THR A 303 19.55 -0.18 -22.69
C THR A 303 18.20 -0.36 -21.98
N THR A 304 17.56 -1.53 -22.15
CA THR A 304 16.32 -1.86 -21.45
C THR A 304 16.56 -1.99 -19.94
N VAL A 305 17.61 -2.69 -19.52
CA VAL A 305 17.97 -2.80 -18.09
C VAL A 305 18.27 -1.41 -17.52
N LEU A 306 19.04 -0.57 -18.23
CA LEU A 306 19.34 0.81 -17.80
C LEU A 306 18.12 1.70 -17.69
N ALA A 307 17.05 1.46 -18.45
CA ALA A 307 15.80 2.18 -18.31
C ALA A 307 15.08 1.83 -16.99
N PHE A 308 15.20 0.59 -16.51
CA PHE A 308 14.54 0.15 -15.27
C PHE A 308 15.37 0.39 -14.00
N ILE A 309 16.70 0.30 -14.06
CA ILE A 309 17.59 0.46 -12.89
C ILE A 309 17.33 1.74 -12.08
N PRO A 310 17.12 2.93 -12.70
CA PRO A 310 16.88 4.15 -11.93
C PRO A 310 15.66 4.12 -11.02
N MET A 311 14.71 3.20 -11.23
CA MET A 311 13.59 2.97 -10.29
C MET A 311 14.08 2.52 -8.91
N LEU A 312 15.28 1.93 -8.81
CA LEU A 312 15.90 1.56 -7.52
C LEU A 312 16.40 2.76 -6.72
N ILE A 313 16.49 3.94 -7.35
CA ILE A 313 16.90 5.19 -6.69
C ILE A 313 15.73 5.85 -5.96
N MET A 314 14.50 5.42 -6.26
CA MET A 314 13.32 5.92 -5.55
C MET A 314 13.44 5.64 -4.06
N THR A 315 13.09 6.63 -3.23
CA THR A 315 13.17 6.56 -1.78
C THR A 315 11.80 6.40 -1.14
N GLY A 316 11.78 5.92 0.13
CA GLY A 316 10.56 5.73 0.90
C GLY A 316 9.77 4.48 0.52
N SER A 317 8.60 4.31 1.12
CA SER A 317 7.73 3.13 0.93
C SER A 317 7.37 2.87 -0.55
N THR A 318 7.23 3.92 -1.33
CA THR A 318 6.98 3.82 -2.78
C THR A 318 8.16 3.19 -3.53
N GLY A 319 9.38 3.60 -3.20
CA GLY A 319 10.61 3.02 -3.78
C GLY A 319 10.75 1.55 -3.43
N ASP A 320 10.56 1.21 -2.16
CA ASP A 320 10.64 -0.18 -1.67
C ASP A 320 9.58 -1.07 -2.34
N PHE A 321 8.36 -0.55 -2.54
CA PHE A 321 7.29 -1.26 -3.22
C PHE A 321 7.65 -1.57 -4.67
N PHE A 322 8.05 -0.57 -5.46
CA PHE A 322 8.33 -0.77 -6.88
C PHE A 322 9.70 -1.38 -7.19
N ALA A 323 10.61 -1.50 -6.22
CA ALA A 323 11.96 -2.06 -6.42
C ALA A 323 11.98 -3.51 -6.94
N TYR A 324 10.89 -4.25 -6.77
CA TYR A 324 10.77 -5.62 -7.29
C TYR A 324 10.68 -5.66 -8.83
N ILE A 325 10.12 -4.64 -9.48
CA ILE A 325 10.00 -4.58 -10.95
C ILE A 325 11.38 -4.57 -11.62
N PRO A 326 12.27 -3.59 -11.36
CA PRO A 326 13.58 -3.54 -12.01
C PRO A 326 14.46 -4.76 -11.69
N LYS A 327 14.39 -5.30 -10.47
CA LYS A 327 15.11 -6.53 -10.11
C LYS A 327 14.65 -7.72 -10.95
N THR A 328 13.34 -7.96 -11.00
CA THR A 328 12.76 -9.10 -11.74
C THR A 328 12.98 -8.96 -13.25
N VAL A 329 12.73 -7.77 -13.81
CA VAL A 329 12.97 -7.48 -15.24
C VAL A 329 14.44 -7.70 -15.60
N THR A 330 15.37 -7.21 -14.78
CA THR A 330 16.82 -7.38 -15.02
C THR A 330 17.21 -8.86 -15.02
N PHE A 331 16.74 -9.65 -14.04
CA PHE A 331 17.03 -11.09 -13.97
C PHE A 331 16.45 -11.83 -15.17
N ALA A 332 15.25 -11.48 -15.58
CA ALA A 332 14.59 -12.10 -16.73
C ALA A 332 15.30 -11.75 -18.06
N LEU A 333 15.73 -10.51 -18.26
CA LEU A 333 16.46 -10.09 -19.45
C LEU A 333 17.85 -10.72 -19.51
N ILE A 334 18.57 -10.85 -18.39
CA ILE A 334 19.85 -11.55 -18.35
C ILE A 334 19.65 -13.04 -18.74
N ALA A 335 18.65 -13.70 -18.19
CA ALA A 335 18.33 -15.08 -18.49
C ALA A 335 17.94 -15.27 -19.98
N SER A 336 17.12 -14.36 -20.51
CA SER A 336 16.71 -14.35 -21.92
C SER A 336 17.89 -14.10 -22.87
N LEU A 337 18.79 -13.18 -22.51
CA LEU A 337 19.98 -12.92 -23.33
C LEU A 337 20.90 -14.15 -23.43
N VAL A 338 21.09 -14.86 -22.31
CA VAL A 338 21.87 -16.13 -22.30
C VAL A 338 21.16 -17.19 -23.16
N GLU A 339 19.85 -17.31 -23.04
CA GLU A 339 19.05 -18.24 -23.84
C GLU A 339 19.17 -17.90 -25.35
N ALA A 340 18.92 -16.66 -25.71
CA ALA A 340 18.87 -16.23 -27.10
C ALA A 340 20.24 -16.32 -27.82
N LEU A 341 21.33 -16.04 -27.12
CA LEU A 341 22.67 -16.07 -27.74
C LEU A 341 23.34 -17.45 -27.73
N PHE A 342 23.04 -18.32 -26.77
CA PHE A 342 23.75 -19.58 -26.61
C PHE A 342 22.85 -20.81 -26.83
N ILE A 343 21.65 -20.84 -26.29
CA ILE A 343 20.77 -22.01 -26.29
C ILE A 343 19.93 -22.06 -27.56
N LEU A 344 19.28 -20.97 -27.92
CA LEU A 344 18.41 -20.87 -29.09
C LEU A 344 19.13 -21.22 -30.43
N PRO A 345 20.39 -20.76 -30.68
CA PRO A 345 21.13 -21.17 -31.87
C PRO A 345 21.40 -22.70 -31.95
N ILE A 346 21.63 -23.35 -30.80
CA ILE A 346 21.81 -24.81 -30.74
C ILE A 346 20.47 -25.51 -31.04
N HIS A 347 19.37 -25.06 -30.43
CA HIS A 347 18.04 -25.58 -30.74
C HIS A 347 17.68 -25.42 -32.24
N PHE A 348 18.04 -24.28 -32.85
CA PHE A 348 17.83 -24.08 -34.28
C PHE A 348 18.67 -25.05 -35.11
N LEU A 349 19.90 -25.36 -34.71
CA LEU A 349 20.75 -26.33 -35.37
C LEU A 349 20.17 -27.74 -35.37
N GLU A 350 19.55 -28.16 -34.25
CA GLU A 350 18.98 -29.49 -34.10
C GLU A 350 17.57 -29.61 -34.68
N TRP A 351 16.67 -28.71 -34.32
CA TRP A 351 15.22 -28.78 -34.56
C TRP A 351 14.74 -27.86 -35.69
N GLY A 352 15.56 -26.89 -36.12
CA GLY A 352 15.23 -25.95 -37.20
C GLY A 352 14.97 -26.66 -38.55
N PRO A 353 14.45 -25.93 -39.54
CA PRO A 353 14.05 -26.46 -40.83
C PRO A 353 15.21 -27.21 -41.51
N LYS A 354 14.90 -28.42 -42.00
CA LYS A 354 15.91 -29.33 -42.64
C LYS A 354 16.12 -29.05 -44.12
N ARG A 355 15.16 -28.43 -44.78
CA ARG A 355 15.19 -28.10 -46.23
C ARG A 355 14.57 -26.74 -46.45
N ILE A 356 15.13 -25.99 -47.37
CA ILE A 356 14.52 -24.80 -47.90
C ILE A 356 13.37 -25.22 -48.82
N ASP A 357 12.17 -24.65 -48.67
CA ASP A 357 11.11 -24.83 -49.65
C ASP A 357 11.62 -24.29 -50.99
N PRO A 358 11.66 -25.11 -52.09
CA PRO A 358 12.14 -24.66 -53.38
C PRO A 358 11.41 -23.46 -53.93
N ARG A 359 10.20 -23.22 -53.45
CA ARG A 359 9.40 -22.00 -53.79
C ARG A 359 9.88 -20.76 -53.06
N GLN A 360 10.65 -20.93 -51.98
CA GLN A 360 11.24 -19.86 -51.15
C GLN A 360 12.77 -19.72 -51.34
N ALA A 361 13.41 -20.67 -52.00
CA ALA A 361 14.80 -20.63 -52.37
C ALA A 361 14.99 -19.74 -53.57
N HIS A 362 15.39 -18.50 -53.38
CA HIS A 362 15.82 -17.65 -54.50
C HIS A 362 17.36 -17.62 -54.59
N PRO A 363 17.92 -18.23 -55.67
CA PRO A 363 19.32 -18.05 -55.98
C PRO A 363 19.53 -16.61 -56.43
N GLN A 364 20.26 -15.81 -55.60
CA GLN A 364 20.95 -14.58 -56.01
C GLN A 364 20.14 -13.48 -56.77
N THR A 365 18.84 -13.39 -56.69
CA THR A 365 18.18 -12.20 -57.16
C THR A 365 18.38 -11.13 -56.05
N SER A 366 19.12 -10.11 -56.39
CA SER A 366 19.51 -8.96 -55.57
C SER A 366 18.35 -8.06 -55.12
N ASP A 367 17.11 -8.56 -55.17
CA ASP A 367 15.92 -7.79 -54.77
C ASP A 367 15.45 -8.22 -53.38
N PRO A 368 15.86 -7.50 -52.33
CA PRO A 368 15.43 -7.76 -50.96
C PRO A 368 13.92 -7.56 -50.72
N PHE A 369 13.21 -7.05 -51.76
CA PHE A 369 11.78 -6.71 -51.69
C PHE A 369 10.85 -7.84 -52.11
N HIS A 370 11.37 -8.93 -52.71
CA HIS A 370 10.51 -9.97 -53.29
C HIS A 370 9.57 -10.63 -52.27
N HIS A 371 10.04 -10.86 -51.01
CA HIS A 371 9.20 -11.42 -49.95
C HIS A 371 8.13 -10.45 -49.43
N LEU A 372 8.35 -9.17 -49.54
CA LEU A 372 7.39 -8.14 -49.12
C LEU A 372 6.38 -7.81 -50.24
N GLN A 373 6.72 -8.15 -51.48
CA GLN A 373 5.86 -7.91 -52.65
C GLN A 373 4.84 -9.05 -52.86
N SER A 374 5.07 -10.25 -52.31
CA SER A 374 4.17 -11.40 -52.37
C SER A 374 3.68 -11.81 -50.99
N GLY A 375 2.35 -11.77 -50.74
CA GLY A 375 1.73 -12.25 -49.50
C GLY A 375 1.04 -11.19 -48.65
N LEU A 376 0.77 -11.54 -47.41
CA LEU A 376 -0.04 -10.75 -46.46
C LEU A 376 0.53 -9.34 -46.21
N PHE A 377 1.84 -9.14 -46.30
CA PHE A 377 2.53 -7.85 -46.04
C PHE A 377 2.65 -6.95 -47.30
N ALA A 378 2.33 -7.45 -48.46
CA ALA A 378 2.49 -6.70 -49.71
C ALA A 378 1.71 -5.34 -49.76
N PRO A 379 0.44 -5.25 -49.31
CA PRO A 379 -0.27 -3.98 -49.30
C PRO A 379 0.32 -3.02 -48.24
N PHE A 380 0.71 -3.55 -47.08
CA PHE A 380 1.34 -2.75 -46.02
C PHE A 380 2.72 -2.19 -46.49
N TRP A 381 3.51 -2.99 -47.17
CA TRP A 381 4.80 -2.53 -47.68
C TRP A 381 4.63 -1.42 -48.70
N ARG A 382 3.68 -1.53 -49.64
CA ARG A 382 3.43 -0.48 -50.65
C ARG A 382 2.99 0.83 -50.01
N ALA A 383 2.09 0.76 -49.04
CA ALA A 383 1.64 1.94 -48.31
C ALA A 383 2.76 2.56 -47.48
N TYR A 384 3.51 1.74 -46.73
CA TYR A 384 4.62 2.18 -45.92
C TYR A 384 5.71 2.87 -46.76
N ARG A 385 6.14 2.26 -47.85
CA ARG A 385 7.12 2.83 -48.77
C ARG A 385 6.67 4.19 -49.33
N TRP A 386 5.44 4.29 -49.78
CA TRP A 386 4.85 5.54 -50.26
C TRP A 386 4.87 6.64 -49.19
N ILE A 387 4.49 6.30 -47.95
CA ILE A 387 4.52 7.24 -46.82
C ILE A 387 5.96 7.69 -46.51
N VAL A 388 6.90 6.76 -46.42
CA VAL A 388 8.31 7.09 -46.11
C VAL A 388 8.91 7.96 -47.21
N GLU A 389 8.69 7.63 -48.50
CA GLU A 389 9.17 8.46 -49.63
C GLU A 389 8.55 9.86 -49.60
N TRP A 390 7.27 9.98 -49.24
CA TRP A 390 6.62 11.27 -49.09
C TRP A 390 7.20 12.09 -47.94
N LEU A 391 7.39 11.46 -46.77
CA LEU A 391 8.01 12.10 -45.59
C LEU A 391 9.46 12.55 -45.84
N LEU A 392 10.27 11.75 -46.55
CA LEU A 392 11.61 12.09 -46.94
C LEU A 392 11.65 13.32 -47.83
N ASN A 393 10.64 13.54 -48.65
CA ASN A 393 10.53 14.73 -49.51
C ASN A 393 10.02 15.98 -48.75
N HIS A 394 9.25 15.80 -47.63
CA HIS A 394 8.61 16.87 -46.85
C HIS A 394 9.15 16.97 -45.41
N LYS A 395 10.47 16.91 -45.22
CA LYS A 395 11.13 16.81 -43.91
C LYS A 395 10.72 17.88 -42.90
N PHE A 396 10.69 19.17 -43.33
CA PHE A 396 10.35 20.28 -42.43
C PHE A 396 8.89 20.20 -41.96
N LEU A 397 7.95 19.77 -42.80
CA LEU A 397 6.56 19.55 -42.44
C LEU A 397 6.46 18.39 -41.43
N THR A 398 7.20 17.31 -41.67
CA THR A 398 7.29 16.16 -40.77
C THR A 398 7.75 16.56 -39.36
N PHE A 399 8.85 17.29 -39.26
CA PHE A 399 9.35 17.80 -37.99
C PHE A 399 8.36 18.77 -37.32
N GLY A 400 7.70 19.64 -38.10
CA GLY A 400 6.68 20.57 -37.61
C GLY A 400 5.50 19.84 -36.99
N ILE A 401 4.94 18.86 -37.69
CA ILE A 401 3.82 18.03 -37.16
C ILE A 401 4.23 17.30 -35.87
N MET A 402 5.42 16.67 -35.85
CA MET A 402 5.92 15.95 -34.69
C MET A 402 6.15 16.85 -33.48
N THR A 403 6.70 18.05 -33.71
CA THR A 403 6.90 19.05 -32.64
C THR A 403 5.57 19.50 -32.04
N VAL A 404 4.56 19.77 -32.89
CA VAL A 404 3.21 20.16 -32.42
C VAL A 404 2.55 19.03 -31.64
N LEU A 405 2.62 17.78 -32.15
CA LEU A 405 2.09 16.60 -31.45
C LEU A 405 2.77 16.42 -30.08
N PHE A 406 4.07 16.49 -30.02
CA PHE A 406 4.82 16.35 -28.78
C PHE A 406 4.49 17.46 -27.79
N LEU A 407 4.52 18.71 -28.21
CA LEU A 407 4.18 19.86 -27.35
C LEU A 407 2.73 19.78 -26.85
N SER A 408 1.77 19.40 -27.71
CA SER A 408 0.38 19.21 -27.26
C SER A 408 0.26 18.09 -26.22
N THR A 409 1.01 16.99 -26.39
CA THR A 409 1.05 15.88 -25.45
C THR A 409 1.61 16.30 -24.08
N VAL A 410 2.75 17.02 -24.09
CA VAL A 410 3.36 17.55 -22.87
C VAL A 410 2.42 18.55 -22.20
N THR A 411 1.77 19.40 -22.95
CA THR A 411 0.79 20.37 -22.42
C THR A 411 -0.38 19.65 -21.73
N VAL A 412 -0.96 18.65 -22.37
CA VAL A 412 -2.05 17.84 -21.77
C VAL A 412 -1.60 17.21 -20.48
N LEU A 413 -0.41 16.59 -20.47
CA LEU A 413 0.15 15.91 -19.30
C LEU A 413 0.42 16.91 -18.14
N VAL A 414 1.07 18.03 -18.44
CA VAL A 414 1.39 19.07 -17.45
C VAL A 414 0.10 19.67 -16.87
N LEU A 415 -0.87 20.05 -17.71
CA LEU A 415 -2.16 20.60 -17.25
C LEU A 415 -2.91 19.60 -16.37
N SER A 416 -2.81 18.30 -16.69
CA SER A 416 -3.46 17.24 -15.89
C SER A 416 -2.74 17.00 -14.55
N ILE A 417 -1.41 16.95 -14.53
CA ILE A 417 -0.61 16.73 -13.30
C ILE A 417 -0.72 17.93 -12.36
N THR A 418 -0.67 19.16 -12.90
CA THR A 418 -0.82 20.37 -12.09
C THR A 418 -2.25 20.66 -11.63
N GLY A 419 -3.24 19.93 -12.15
CA GLY A 419 -4.65 20.11 -11.82
C GLY A 419 -5.27 21.41 -12.36
N ILE A 420 -4.56 22.17 -13.22
CA ILE A 420 -5.10 23.41 -13.84
C ILE A 420 -6.27 23.07 -14.76
N SER A 421 -6.13 22.02 -15.58
CA SER A 421 -7.18 21.49 -16.45
C SER A 421 -7.01 19.98 -16.56
N PRO A 422 -7.68 19.18 -15.70
CA PRO A 422 -7.45 17.74 -15.64
C PRO A 422 -8.15 17.02 -16.80
N LEU A 423 -7.50 17.00 -17.98
CA LEU A 423 -7.95 16.23 -19.14
C LEU A 423 -7.80 14.72 -18.92
N ILE A 424 -6.77 14.32 -18.18
CA ILE A 424 -6.56 12.96 -17.69
C ILE A 424 -6.60 13.00 -16.17
N LYS A 425 -7.41 12.14 -15.55
CA LYS A 425 -7.45 12.03 -14.10
C LYS A 425 -6.11 11.49 -13.58
N VAL A 426 -5.50 12.20 -12.64
CA VAL A 426 -4.27 11.78 -11.97
C VAL A 426 -4.64 11.21 -10.60
N LYS A 427 -4.21 10.00 -10.31
CA LYS A 427 -4.33 9.34 -9.01
C LYS A 427 -2.99 8.71 -8.66
N PHE A 428 -2.61 8.71 -7.39
CA PHE A 428 -1.33 8.14 -6.95
C PHE A 428 -1.25 6.65 -7.28
N PHE A 429 -2.23 5.87 -6.78
CA PHE A 429 -2.34 4.45 -7.03
C PHE A 429 -3.82 4.08 -7.23
N PRO A 430 -4.17 3.25 -8.20
CA PRO A 430 -5.55 2.78 -8.34
C PRO A 430 -5.85 1.82 -7.21
N GLY A 431 -6.94 2.05 -6.48
CA GLY A 431 -7.38 1.12 -5.45
C GLY A 431 -7.99 -0.14 -6.08
N SER A 432 -7.50 -1.29 -5.67
CA SER A 432 -8.28 -2.52 -5.73
C SER A 432 -8.44 -2.96 -4.29
N TYR A 433 -9.63 -2.87 -3.76
CA TYR A 433 -9.83 -3.16 -2.35
C TYR A 433 -10.62 -4.45 -2.18
N PHE A 434 -10.03 -5.31 -1.38
CA PHE A 434 -10.68 -6.48 -0.81
C PHE A 434 -11.27 -6.15 0.56
N ARG A 435 -10.93 -4.98 1.12
CA ARG A 435 -11.36 -4.50 2.42
C ARG A 435 -11.73 -3.01 2.33
N TYR A 436 -12.66 -2.63 3.17
CA TYR A 436 -12.95 -1.24 3.45
C TYR A 436 -13.12 -1.02 4.94
N HIS A 437 -12.86 0.18 5.38
CA HIS A 437 -12.91 0.58 6.78
C HIS A 437 -14.12 1.46 7.02
N VAL A 438 -14.75 1.23 8.18
CA VAL A 438 -15.81 2.09 8.71
C VAL A 438 -15.33 2.59 10.06
N THR A 439 -14.96 3.86 10.17
CA THR A 439 -14.62 4.46 11.45
C THR A 439 -15.84 5.08 12.09
N VAL A 440 -15.92 4.95 13.39
CA VAL A 440 -17.04 5.45 14.22
C VAL A 440 -16.47 6.36 15.30
N ALA A 441 -17.00 7.56 15.39
CA ALA A 441 -16.74 8.47 16.49
C ALA A 441 -18.05 8.84 17.18
N THR A 442 -18.26 8.30 18.37
CA THR A 442 -19.40 8.66 19.23
C THR A 442 -19.10 9.97 19.98
N PRO A 443 -20.09 10.62 20.59
CA PRO A 443 -19.88 11.84 21.35
C PRO A 443 -18.81 11.69 22.44
N VAL A 444 -18.08 12.76 22.70
CA VAL A 444 -17.05 12.80 23.75
C VAL A 444 -17.68 12.46 25.10
N GLY A 445 -17.03 11.56 25.85
CA GLY A 445 -17.54 11.07 27.14
C GLY A 445 -18.44 9.84 27.04
N THR A 446 -18.70 9.32 25.83
CA THR A 446 -19.38 8.03 25.65
C THR A 446 -18.53 6.89 26.19
N SER A 447 -19.15 5.94 26.89
CA SER A 447 -18.44 4.73 27.36
C SER A 447 -18.05 3.83 26.22
N ILE A 448 -17.02 3.01 26.42
CA ILE A 448 -16.53 2.08 25.41
C ILE A 448 -17.57 1.01 25.06
N GLU A 449 -18.41 0.62 26.02
CA GLU A 449 -19.49 -0.36 25.83
C GLU A 449 -20.57 0.18 24.90
N THR A 450 -20.92 1.47 25.05
CA THR A 450 -21.89 2.14 24.17
C THR A 450 -21.31 2.27 22.75
N THR A 451 -20.03 2.60 22.64
CA THR A 451 -19.34 2.65 21.34
C THR A 451 -19.30 1.27 20.68
N ASP A 452 -19.01 0.21 21.47
CA ASP A 452 -19.05 -1.18 21.00
C ASP A 452 -20.45 -1.61 20.53
N GLN A 453 -21.49 -1.18 21.22
CA GLN A 453 -22.87 -1.46 20.77
C GLN A 453 -23.15 -0.86 19.38
N VAL A 454 -22.73 0.39 19.13
CA VAL A 454 -22.86 1.02 17.81
C VAL A 454 -22.09 0.21 16.75
N ILE A 455 -20.88 -0.23 17.06
CA ILE A 455 -20.04 -1.02 16.16
C ILE A 455 -20.68 -2.38 15.86
N ARG A 456 -21.22 -3.07 16.87
CA ARG A 456 -21.91 -4.34 16.66
C ARG A 456 -23.16 -4.20 15.81
N ASP A 457 -23.95 -3.16 16.05
CA ASP A 457 -25.13 -2.86 15.27
C ASP A 457 -24.80 -2.61 13.79
N LEU A 458 -23.77 -1.78 13.53
CA LEU A 458 -23.30 -1.50 12.18
C LEU A 458 -22.69 -2.75 11.51
N SER A 459 -21.90 -3.54 12.26
CA SER A 459 -21.33 -4.79 11.74
C SER A 459 -22.42 -5.78 11.34
N GLY A 460 -23.46 -5.93 12.19
CA GLY A 460 -24.62 -6.77 11.90
C GLY A 460 -25.39 -6.29 10.65
N TYR A 461 -25.58 -4.97 10.53
CA TYR A 461 -26.21 -4.36 9.35
C TYR A 461 -25.42 -4.62 8.07
N ILE A 462 -24.10 -4.43 8.11
CA ILE A 462 -23.23 -4.66 6.93
C ILE A 462 -23.28 -6.13 6.50
N ILE A 463 -23.21 -7.08 7.44
CA ILE A 463 -23.28 -8.51 7.13
C ILE A 463 -24.64 -8.94 6.59
N SER A 464 -25.72 -8.22 6.92
CA SER A 464 -27.06 -8.51 6.42
C SER A 464 -27.21 -8.39 4.89
N PHE A 465 -26.28 -7.71 4.20
CA PHE A 465 -26.23 -7.65 2.73
C PHE A 465 -25.77 -8.96 2.08
N GLY A 466 -25.29 -9.93 2.84
CA GLY A 466 -24.95 -11.28 2.41
C GLY A 466 -23.47 -11.49 2.10
N GLU A 467 -23.04 -12.76 2.11
CA GLU A 467 -21.63 -13.18 1.99
C GLU A 467 -20.99 -12.79 0.65
N ASN A 468 -21.78 -12.63 -0.42
CA ASN A 468 -21.28 -12.17 -1.71
C ASN A 468 -20.93 -10.67 -1.75
N THR A 469 -21.30 -9.93 -0.69
CA THR A 469 -21.09 -8.48 -0.55
C THR A 469 -20.11 -8.18 0.56
N ALA A 470 -20.24 -8.86 1.72
CA ALA A 470 -19.36 -8.74 2.88
C ALA A 470 -19.18 -10.11 3.50
N GLN A 471 -17.96 -10.63 3.46
CA GLN A 471 -17.64 -11.95 4.03
C GLN A 471 -17.53 -11.90 5.54
N SER A 472 -16.95 -10.82 6.07
CA SER A 472 -16.82 -10.60 7.50
C SER A 472 -16.71 -9.11 7.84
N ALA A 473 -17.18 -8.75 9.04
CA ALA A 473 -17.06 -7.43 9.62
C ALA A 473 -16.39 -7.54 11.00
N SER A 474 -15.15 -7.13 11.12
CA SER A 474 -14.34 -7.18 12.34
C SER A 474 -14.38 -5.82 13.02
N GLY A 475 -15.04 -5.71 14.16
CA GLY A 475 -15.24 -4.50 14.93
C GLY A 475 -14.21 -4.35 16.07
N SER A 476 -13.83 -3.10 16.37
CA SER A 476 -13.00 -2.71 17.50
C SER A 476 -13.53 -1.42 18.10
N ALA A 477 -13.85 -1.40 19.40
CA ALA A 477 -14.12 -0.19 20.16
C ALA A 477 -12.91 0.16 21.02
N GLY A 478 -12.55 1.45 21.12
CA GLY A 478 -11.39 1.94 21.85
C GLY A 478 -10.34 2.63 20.98
N PHE A 479 -10.38 2.42 19.69
CA PHE A 479 -9.54 3.12 18.72
C PHE A 479 -10.10 3.03 17.29
N TYR A 480 -9.59 3.89 16.42
CA TYR A 480 -9.61 3.68 14.98
C TYR A 480 -8.25 4.04 14.37
N GLU A 481 -7.94 3.46 13.22
CA GLU A 481 -6.81 3.85 12.36
C GLU A 481 -7.36 4.63 11.16
N ASP A 482 -6.76 5.78 10.89
CA ASP A 482 -7.10 6.58 9.70
C ASP A 482 -6.37 6.07 8.44
N GLU A 483 -6.58 6.73 7.31
CA GLU A 483 -5.98 6.35 6.03
C GLU A 483 -4.45 6.57 5.97
N ASP A 484 -3.90 7.35 6.90
CA ASP A 484 -2.46 7.54 7.10
C ASP A 484 -1.87 6.49 8.08
N TYR A 485 -2.68 5.51 8.51
CA TYR A 485 -2.35 4.49 9.54
C TYR A 485 -2.01 5.09 10.90
N VAL A 486 -2.51 6.29 11.19
CA VAL A 486 -2.39 6.91 12.51
C VAL A 486 -3.50 6.38 13.41
N ARG A 487 -3.12 5.82 14.55
CA ARG A 487 -4.06 5.30 15.53
C ARG A 487 -4.56 6.39 16.46
N HIS A 488 -5.87 6.62 16.43
CA HIS A 488 -6.58 7.51 17.33
C HIS A 488 -7.24 6.68 18.44
N THR A 489 -6.86 6.90 19.69
CA THR A 489 -7.34 6.12 20.85
C THR A 489 -8.34 6.92 21.69
N GLY A 490 -9.36 6.26 22.19
CA GLY A 490 -10.38 6.84 23.06
C GLY A 490 -11.62 5.98 23.15
N ASN A 491 -12.33 6.00 24.29
CA ASN A 491 -13.53 5.19 24.49
C ASN A 491 -14.65 5.49 23.51
N ASN A 492 -14.65 6.72 22.96
CA ASN A 492 -15.62 7.18 21.97
C ASN A 492 -15.24 6.85 20.52
N TYR A 493 -14.14 6.14 20.30
CA TYR A 493 -13.67 5.77 18.97
C TYR A 493 -13.82 4.29 18.68
N GLY A 494 -14.12 3.96 17.43
CA GLY A 494 -14.15 2.58 16.99
C GLY A 494 -13.99 2.43 15.48
N GLN A 495 -13.75 1.20 15.07
CA GLN A 495 -13.49 0.83 13.68
C GLN A 495 -14.11 -0.51 13.35
N ILE A 496 -14.61 -0.64 12.12
CA ILE A 496 -15.03 -1.91 11.53
C ILE A 496 -14.19 -2.11 10.26
N ILE A 497 -13.51 -3.23 10.17
CA ILE A 497 -12.83 -3.67 8.95
C ILE A 497 -13.72 -4.71 8.28
N VAL A 498 -14.20 -4.38 7.10
CA VAL A 498 -15.07 -5.25 6.31
C VAL A 498 -14.23 -5.94 5.25
N THR A 499 -14.20 -7.28 5.28
CA THR A 499 -13.55 -8.09 4.25
C THR A 499 -14.58 -8.48 3.20
N MET A 500 -14.31 -8.17 1.95
CA MET A 500 -15.11 -8.59 0.80
C MET A 500 -14.68 -9.98 0.33
N PRO A 501 -15.54 -10.76 -0.31
CA PRO A 501 -15.18 -12.04 -0.90
C PRO A 501 -14.19 -11.88 -2.08
N GLU A 502 -13.56 -12.99 -2.51
CA GLU A 502 -12.75 -13.02 -3.73
C GLU A 502 -13.51 -12.44 -4.92
N GLN A 503 -12.83 -11.78 -5.84
CA GLN A 503 -13.42 -11.06 -6.97
C GLN A 503 -14.41 -11.93 -7.79
N LYS A 504 -14.09 -13.19 -7.99
CA LYS A 504 -14.97 -14.13 -8.72
C LYS A 504 -16.31 -14.39 -8.02
N ASN A 505 -16.36 -14.26 -6.69
CA ASN A 505 -17.52 -14.50 -5.85
C ASN A 505 -18.30 -13.21 -5.53
N GLN A 506 -17.74 -12.04 -5.84
CA GLN A 506 -18.38 -10.75 -5.60
C GLN A 506 -19.66 -10.63 -6.45
N ARG A 507 -20.75 -10.25 -5.80
CA ARG A 507 -22.02 -9.93 -6.46
C ARG A 507 -22.58 -8.71 -5.76
N PHE A 508 -22.47 -7.56 -6.41
CA PHE A 508 -22.94 -6.31 -5.83
C PHE A 508 -24.35 -5.98 -6.31
N PRO A 509 -25.36 -5.93 -5.42
CA PRO A 509 -26.70 -5.50 -5.77
C PRO A 509 -26.65 -4.14 -6.47
N GLN A 510 -27.44 -3.97 -7.52
CA GLN A 510 -27.56 -2.72 -8.30
C GLN A 510 -26.27 -2.26 -9.01
N ASN A 511 -25.26 -3.11 -9.09
CA ASN A 511 -24.01 -2.86 -9.78
C ASN A 511 -23.65 -4.02 -10.72
N PRO A 512 -24.30 -4.13 -11.91
CA PRO A 512 -24.10 -5.25 -12.83
C PRO A 512 -22.67 -5.45 -13.31
N ALA A 513 -21.86 -4.39 -13.29
CA ALA A 513 -20.45 -4.44 -13.65
C ALA A 513 -19.55 -4.99 -12.52
N ASN A 514 -20.10 -5.29 -11.35
CA ASN A 514 -19.36 -5.67 -10.13
C ASN A 514 -18.16 -4.74 -9.84
N ASP A 515 -18.34 -3.43 -10.07
CA ASP A 515 -17.32 -2.42 -9.82
C ASP A 515 -17.24 -2.15 -8.30
N PRO A 516 -16.15 -2.49 -7.62
CA PRO A 516 -16.01 -2.30 -6.18
C PRO A 516 -16.07 -0.83 -5.76
N VAL A 517 -15.62 0.11 -6.62
CA VAL A 517 -15.69 1.56 -6.35
C VAL A 517 -17.13 2.04 -6.20
N LYS A 518 -17.98 1.63 -7.13
CA LYS A 518 -19.42 1.94 -7.08
C LYS A 518 -20.12 1.23 -5.91
N HIS A 519 -19.64 0.04 -5.56
CA HIS A 519 -20.15 -0.68 -4.40
C HIS A 519 -19.85 0.07 -3.11
N LEU A 520 -18.65 0.58 -2.93
CA LEU A 520 -18.27 1.36 -1.75
C LEU A 520 -19.14 2.62 -1.61
N GLU A 521 -19.37 3.36 -2.68
CA GLU A 521 -20.24 4.53 -2.66
C GLU A 521 -21.68 4.16 -2.24
N TYR A 522 -22.19 3.02 -2.73
CA TYR A 522 -23.47 2.49 -2.31
C TYR A 522 -23.49 2.14 -0.81
N MET A 523 -22.46 1.43 -0.31
CA MET A 523 -22.35 1.07 1.11
C MET A 523 -22.20 2.29 1.99
N ARG A 524 -21.40 3.28 1.59
CA ARG A 524 -21.24 4.55 2.29
C ARG A 524 -22.60 5.22 2.52
N LYS A 525 -23.40 5.34 1.47
CA LYS A 525 -24.75 5.89 1.58
C LYS A 525 -25.64 5.08 2.53
N LYS A 526 -25.65 3.75 2.36
CA LYS A 526 -26.48 2.85 3.20
C LYS A 526 -26.10 2.89 4.67
N ILE A 527 -24.81 2.95 4.97
CA ILE A 527 -24.31 3.05 6.36
C ILE A 527 -24.72 4.41 6.96
N HIS A 528 -24.56 5.50 6.23
CA HIS A 528 -24.99 6.83 6.68
C HIS A 528 -26.51 6.89 6.90
N ASP A 529 -27.30 6.38 5.96
CA ASP A 529 -28.76 6.32 6.10
C ASP A 529 -29.17 5.52 7.34
N TYR A 530 -28.54 4.39 7.60
CA TYR A 530 -28.79 3.55 8.78
C TYR A 530 -28.45 4.27 10.10
N VAL A 531 -27.31 4.98 10.15
CA VAL A 531 -26.91 5.74 11.33
C VAL A 531 -27.89 6.89 11.61
N LEU A 532 -28.34 7.59 10.57
CA LEU A 532 -29.34 8.65 10.73
C LEU A 532 -30.70 8.11 11.18
N ASP A 533 -31.13 6.98 10.63
CA ASP A 533 -32.40 6.36 11.00
C ASP A 533 -32.37 5.87 12.47
N LYS A 534 -31.30 5.21 12.90
CA LYS A 534 -31.22 4.59 14.21
C LYS A 534 -30.79 5.53 15.33
N TYR A 535 -29.84 6.45 15.03
CA TYR A 535 -29.20 7.33 16.02
C TYR A 535 -29.46 8.81 15.79
N GLY A 536 -30.14 9.20 14.72
CA GLY A 536 -30.39 10.61 14.37
C GLY A 536 -31.25 11.38 15.37
N SER A 537 -32.03 10.69 16.20
CA SER A 537 -32.78 11.29 17.29
C SER A 537 -31.95 11.64 18.54
N SER A 538 -30.68 11.17 18.60
CA SER A 538 -29.74 11.55 19.66
C SER A 538 -29.37 13.02 19.53
N SER A 539 -29.14 13.70 20.66
CA SER A 539 -28.68 15.09 20.68
C SER A 539 -27.36 15.30 19.89
N VAL A 540 -26.52 14.29 19.84
CA VAL A 540 -25.30 14.22 19.04
C VAL A 540 -25.17 12.82 18.47
N PRO A 541 -25.51 12.61 17.19
CA PRO A 541 -25.38 11.28 16.56
C PRO A 541 -23.91 10.91 16.36
N PRO A 542 -23.60 9.59 16.26
CA PRO A 542 -22.27 9.11 15.90
C PRO A 542 -21.84 9.61 14.53
N VAL A 543 -20.60 10.05 14.41
CA VAL A 543 -19.97 10.38 13.12
C VAL A 543 -19.35 9.10 12.55
N VAL A 544 -19.71 8.78 11.31
CA VAL A 544 -19.23 7.57 10.64
C VAL A 544 -18.57 7.96 9.33
N LYS A 545 -17.35 7.45 9.09
CA LYS A 545 -16.62 7.60 7.83
C LYS A 545 -16.36 6.23 7.22
N VAL A 546 -16.45 6.15 5.89
CA VAL A 546 -16.25 4.89 5.14
C VAL A 546 -15.21 5.11 4.06
N PHE A 547 -14.10 4.40 4.12
CA PHE A 547 -12.99 4.55 3.16
C PHE A 547 -12.43 3.21 2.71
N GLU A 548 -11.78 3.22 1.54
CA GLU A 548 -11.13 2.06 0.95
C GLU A 548 -9.75 1.80 1.57
N GLU A 549 -9.37 0.53 1.71
CA GLU A 549 -7.98 0.18 1.94
C GLU A 549 -7.23 0.21 0.61
N SER A 550 -6.14 0.97 0.53
CA SER A 550 -5.32 1.05 -0.69
C SER A 550 -4.46 -0.21 -0.83
N GLY A 551 -4.49 -0.85 -2.00
CA GLY A 551 -3.63 -2.01 -2.33
C GLY A 551 -2.17 -1.65 -2.64
N GLY A 552 -1.83 -0.35 -2.66
CA GLY A 552 -0.51 0.19 -2.98
C GLY A 552 0.26 0.72 -1.77
N PRO A 553 1.36 1.46 -2.02
CA PRO A 553 2.03 2.18 -0.95
C PRO A 553 1.08 3.17 -0.27
N PRO A 554 1.19 3.36 1.06
CA PRO A 554 0.35 4.32 1.77
C PRO A 554 0.46 5.71 1.14
N ALA A 555 -0.64 6.27 0.73
CA ALA A 555 -0.69 7.59 0.09
C ALA A 555 -1.34 8.66 0.98
N GLY A 556 -2.10 8.22 2.00
CA GLY A 556 -2.93 9.09 2.82
C GLY A 556 -4.17 9.59 2.08
N LYS A 557 -4.92 10.51 2.72
CA LYS A 557 -6.14 11.08 2.12
C LYS A 557 -5.87 11.90 0.87
N ALA A 558 -6.84 11.94 -0.02
CA ALA A 558 -6.77 12.73 -1.26
C ALA A 558 -6.52 14.22 -0.97
N VAL A 559 -7.15 14.75 0.08
CA VAL A 559 -6.93 16.11 0.59
C VAL A 559 -6.46 16.01 2.03
N ASN A 560 -5.27 16.53 2.30
CA ASN A 560 -4.67 16.63 3.62
C ASN A 560 -3.93 17.96 3.71
N VAL A 561 -4.48 18.88 4.49
CA VAL A 561 -3.98 20.25 4.61
C VAL A 561 -3.63 20.54 6.05
N ARG A 562 -2.37 20.75 6.32
CA ARG A 562 -1.87 21.10 7.64
C ARG A 562 -1.85 22.61 7.81
N VAL A 563 -2.71 23.11 8.66
CA VAL A 563 -2.82 24.53 9.04
C VAL A 563 -1.99 24.73 10.31
N THR A 564 -0.83 25.35 10.17
CA THR A 564 0.14 25.50 11.26
C THR A 564 0.14 26.95 11.73
N GLY A 565 -0.15 27.17 13.01
CA GLY A 565 -0.21 28.51 13.62
C GLY A 565 0.90 28.77 14.64
N SER A 566 1.01 29.99 15.08
CA SER A 566 1.86 30.37 16.21
C SER A 566 1.28 29.85 17.52
N THR A 567 -0.05 29.89 17.65
CA THR A 567 -0.82 29.34 18.76
C THR A 567 -1.81 28.29 18.20
N LEU A 568 -2.42 27.49 19.07
CA LEU A 568 -3.49 26.58 18.69
C LEU A 568 -4.74 27.33 18.22
N GLU A 569 -5.04 28.43 18.85
CA GLU A 569 -6.17 29.30 18.56
C GLU A 569 -6.05 29.91 17.14
N ASP A 570 -4.85 30.34 16.75
CA ASP A 570 -4.60 30.86 15.39
C ASP A 570 -4.80 29.73 14.33
N ALA A 571 -4.31 28.52 14.63
CA ALA A 571 -4.49 27.38 13.76
C ALA A 571 -5.97 26.99 13.60
N ILE A 572 -6.76 27.01 14.69
CA ILE A 572 -8.20 26.70 14.66
C ILE A 572 -8.95 27.78 13.86
N ALA A 573 -8.69 29.07 14.11
CA ALA A 573 -9.38 30.17 13.42
C ALA A 573 -9.13 30.14 11.90
N ALA A 574 -7.89 29.85 11.48
CA ALA A 574 -7.56 29.71 10.07
C ALA A 574 -8.16 28.42 9.49
N SER A 575 -8.18 27.32 10.27
CA SER A 575 -8.84 26.06 9.86
C SER A 575 -10.34 26.28 9.60
N ASP A 576 -11.03 27.04 10.46
CA ASP A 576 -12.45 27.36 10.27
C ASP A 576 -12.70 28.13 8.96
N ALA A 577 -11.86 29.10 8.64
CA ALA A 577 -11.96 29.84 7.38
C ALA A 577 -11.74 28.93 6.16
N ILE A 578 -10.76 28.03 6.22
CA ILE A 578 -10.47 27.09 5.14
C ILE A 578 -11.60 26.05 5.00
N LEU A 579 -12.13 25.49 6.09
CA LEU A 579 -13.25 24.56 6.07
C LEU A 579 -14.51 25.21 5.47
N ALA A 580 -14.78 26.47 5.84
CA ALA A 580 -15.89 27.21 5.28
C ALA A 580 -15.74 27.39 3.76
N TYR A 581 -14.54 27.67 3.27
CA TYR A 581 -14.26 27.74 1.84
C TYR A 581 -14.45 26.38 1.16
N LEU A 582 -13.86 25.30 1.69
CA LEU A 582 -13.97 23.96 1.14
C LEU A 582 -15.42 23.46 1.06
N HIS A 583 -16.28 23.93 1.99
CA HIS A 583 -17.69 23.55 2.02
C HIS A 583 -18.56 24.36 1.04
N ASN A 584 -18.25 25.64 0.84
CA ASN A 584 -19.07 26.56 0.07
C ASN A 584 -18.67 26.70 -1.40
N GLU A 585 -17.42 26.32 -1.77
CA GLU A 585 -16.93 26.46 -3.15
C GLU A 585 -17.60 25.43 -4.09
N PRO A 586 -18.36 25.88 -5.11
CA PRO A 586 -19.09 24.97 -5.99
C PRO A 586 -18.20 23.96 -6.72
N GLU A 587 -16.96 24.34 -7.06
CA GLU A 587 -15.98 23.47 -7.73
C GLU A 587 -15.52 22.31 -6.83
N LEU A 588 -15.67 22.47 -5.50
CA LEU A 588 -15.25 21.50 -4.48
C LEU A 588 -16.43 20.65 -3.94
N SER A 589 -17.62 20.74 -4.54
CA SER A 589 -18.83 20.01 -4.12
C SER A 589 -18.68 18.48 -4.14
N ASP A 590 -17.69 17.95 -4.86
CA ASP A 590 -17.35 16.52 -4.90
C ASP A 590 -16.43 16.07 -3.77
N LEU A 591 -16.06 16.97 -2.82
CA LEU A 591 -15.37 16.57 -1.60
C LEU A 591 -16.31 15.78 -0.69
N ARG A 592 -15.75 14.75 -0.04
CA ARG A 592 -16.44 13.87 0.90
C ARG A 592 -15.70 13.84 2.22
N GLU A 593 -16.44 13.54 3.29
CA GLU A 593 -15.88 13.32 4.62
C GLU A 593 -14.96 14.47 5.09
N LEU A 594 -15.30 15.70 4.67
CA LEU A 594 -14.56 16.90 5.05
C LEU A 594 -14.62 17.09 6.58
N GLY A 595 -13.47 17.27 7.17
CA GLY A 595 -13.33 17.50 8.60
C GLY A 595 -11.91 17.83 8.99
N ASP A 596 -11.69 18.10 10.26
CA ASP A 596 -10.36 18.34 10.81
C ASP A 596 -10.09 17.48 12.05
N ASP A 597 -8.83 17.51 12.51
CA ASP A 597 -8.32 16.80 13.68
C ASP A 597 -8.25 17.70 14.93
N ARG A 598 -9.08 18.77 14.98
CA ARG A 598 -9.09 19.65 16.17
C ARG A 598 -9.33 18.84 17.43
N PRO A 599 -8.65 19.22 18.54
CA PRO A 599 -8.76 18.47 19.77
C PRO A 599 -10.17 18.57 20.35
N HIS A 600 -10.71 17.44 20.72
CA HIS A 600 -11.96 17.40 21.49
C HIS A 600 -11.73 17.90 22.90
N LEU A 601 -12.70 18.65 23.40
CA LEU A 601 -12.67 19.21 24.75
C LEU A 601 -13.33 18.23 25.73
N TYR A 602 -12.58 17.80 26.74
CA TYR A 602 -13.05 16.92 27.80
C TYR A 602 -13.32 17.74 29.08
N ARG A 603 -14.38 17.40 29.78
CA ARG A 603 -14.59 17.90 31.12
C ARG A 603 -13.69 17.15 32.09
N THR A 604 -12.72 17.86 32.68
CA THR A 604 -11.76 17.30 33.62
C THR A 604 -12.10 17.80 35.02
N VAL A 605 -12.24 16.85 35.95
CA VAL A 605 -12.33 17.15 37.38
C VAL A 605 -10.93 17.14 37.95
N LYS A 606 -10.44 18.29 38.42
CA LYS A 606 -9.09 18.43 38.97
C LYS A 606 -9.15 18.54 40.47
N TYR A 607 -8.53 17.62 41.19
CA TYR A 607 -8.32 17.68 42.64
C TYR A 607 -6.94 18.23 42.90
N THR A 608 -6.87 19.41 43.59
CA THR A 608 -5.60 20.04 43.91
C THR A 608 -5.40 20.02 45.41
N PRO A 609 -4.37 19.31 45.95
CA PRO A 609 -4.10 19.32 47.40
C PRO A 609 -3.83 20.71 47.95
N ARG A 610 -4.47 21.02 49.07
CA ARG A 610 -4.15 22.24 49.89
C ARG A 610 -2.90 21.89 50.71
N GLN A 611 -1.75 22.34 50.27
CA GLN A 611 -0.46 21.95 50.86
C GLN A 611 -0.41 22.29 52.37
N ASP A 612 -0.81 23.52 52.74
CA ASP A 612 -0.77 23.96 54.14
C ASP A 612 -1.63 23.06 55.03
N LYS A 613 -2.85 22.73 54.60
CA LYS A 613 -3.75 21.88 55.33
C LYS A 613 -3.24 20.41 55.40
N ALA A 614 -2.68 19.90 54.33
CA ALA A 614 -2.11 18.57 54.31
C ALA A 614 -0.96 18.45 55.31
N PHE A 615 -0.06 19.41 55.35
CA PHE A 615 1.07 19.45 56.28
C PHE A 615 0.64 19.62 57.76
N GLU A 616 -0.44 20.36 58.06
CA GLU A 616 -1.02 20.44 59.42
C GLU A 616 -1.36 19.06 59.97
N TYR A 617 -1.72 18.12 59.11
CA TYR A 617 -2.10 16.74 59.47
C TYR A 617 -0.98 15.73 59.19
N GLY A 618 0.23 16.17 58.89
CA GLY A 618 1.38 15.28 58.59
C GLY A 618 1.27 14.53 57.26
N LEU A 619 0.40 14.97 56.31
CA LEU A 619 0.25 14.37 55.01
C LEU A 619 1.05 15.08 53.94
N LEU A 620 1.66 14.33 53.03
CA LEU A 620 2.27 14.90 51.83
C LEU A 620 1.23 15.08 50.71
N PRO A 621 1.36 16.06 49.81
CA PRO A 621 0.45 16.23 48.68
C PRO A 621 0.35 14.98 47.82
N GLY A 622 1.43 14.18 47.70
CA GLY A 622 1.47 12.91 47.00
C GLY A 622 0.55 11.84 47.61
N ASP A 623 0.39 11.82 48.95
CA ASP A 623 -0.47 10.88 49.64
C ASP A 623 -1.94 11.11 49.31
N LEU A 624 -2.35 12.41 49.25
CA LEU A 624 -3.71 12.78 48.88
C LEU A 624 -3.98 12.45 47.41
N THR A 625 -3.02 12.74 46.51
CA THR A 625 -3.14 12.38 45.10
C THR A 625 -3.24 10.88 44.93
N GLY A 626 -2.39 10.12 45.67
CA GLY A 626 -2.41 8.66 45.66
C GLY A 626 -3.73 8.07 46.24
N LEU A 627 -4.31 8.72 47.23
CA LEU A 627 -5.61 8.33 47.80
C LEU A 627 -6.74 8.54 46.78
N VAL A 628 -6.81 9.73 46.14
CA VAL A 628 -7.82 10.02 45.13
C VAL A 628 -7.72 9.02 43.96
N ALA A 629 -6.52 8.81 43.43
CA ALA A 629 -6.29 7.89 42.32
C ALA A 629 -6.66 6.44 42.73
N GLY A 630 -6.24 6.00 43.92
CA GLY A 630 -6.52 4.66 44.42
C GLY A 630 -8.01 4.42 44.74
N ALA A 631 -8.67 5.42 45.28
CA ALA A 631 -10.10 5.31 45.61
C ALA A 631 -10.96 5.23 44.35
N LEU A 632 -10.62 5.99 43.29
CA LEU A 632 -11.36 6.02 42.01
C LEU A 632 -11.00 4.82 41.11
N ASN A 633 -9.70 4.54 40.88
CA ASN A 633 -9.24 3.55 39.92
C ASN A 633 -8.89 2.19 40.53
N GLY A 634 -8.78 2.13 41.85
CA GLY A 634 -8.33 0.95 42.58
C GLY A 634 -6.86 1.04 43.02
N ARG A 635 -6.62 0.68 44.29
CA ARG A 635 -5.29 0.51 44.88
C ARG A 635 -4.90 -0.94 44.87
N TYR A 636 -3.75 -1.26 44.32
CA TYR A 636 -3.24 -2.63 44.33
C TYR A 636 -2.92 -3.09 45.77
N ALA A 637 -3.48 -4.23 46.15
CA ALA A 637 -3.34 -4.82 47.48
C ALA A 637 -2.74 -6.25 47.46
N GLY A 638 -2.03 -6.57 46.40
CA GLY A 638 -1.40 -7.88 46.18
C GLY A 638 -2.12 -8.74 45.15
N ASN A 639 -1.76 -10.00 45.04
CA ASN A 639 -2.37 -10.92 44.08
C ASN A 639 -3.41 -11.83 44.74
N PHE A 640 -4.52 -12.02 44.06
CA PHE A 640 -5.51 -13.03 44.42
C PHE A 640 -5.31 -14.27 43.55
N ARG A 641 -5.20 -15.45 44.19
CA ARG A 641 -4.92 -16.69 43.48
C ARG A 641 -6.19 -17.43 43.15
N THR A 642 -6.56 -17.51 41.89
CA THR A 642 -7.60 -18.41 41.40
C THR A 642 -7.05 -19.81 41.17
N VAL A 643 -7.89 -20.75 40.70
CA VAL A 643 -7.43 -22.10 40.31
C VAL A 643 -6.50 -22.03 39.11
N ASP A 644 -6.78 -21.16 38.16
CA ASP A 644 -6.14 -21.12 36.85
C ASP A 644 -4.99 -20.10 36.79
N GLU A 645 -5.12 -18.95 37.49
CA GLU A 645 -4.20 -17.81 37.35
C GLU A 645 -4.07 -17.01 38.65
N GLU A 646 -3.04 -16.18 38.76
CA GLU A 646 -2.94 -15.11 39.78
C GLU A 646 -3.41 -13.83 39.16
N VAL A 647 -4.35 -13.13 39.81
CA VAL A 647 -4.91 -11.85 39.33
C VAL A 647 -4.66 -10.75 40.33
N ASP A 648 -4.61 -9.51 39.85
CA ASP A 648 -4.44 -8.34 40.69
C ASP A 648 -5.64 -8.21 41.65
N LEU A 649 -5.36 -7.99 42.94
CA LEU A 649 -6.36 -7.65 43.92
C LEU A 649 -6.35 -6.13 44.11
N LEU A 650 -7.47 -5.51 43.75
CA LEU A 650 -7.67 -4.08 43.81
C LEU A 650 -8.72 -3.71 44.86
N VAL A 651 -8.40 -2.70 45.64
CA VAL A 651 -9.34 -2.07 46.60
C VAL A 651 -9.72 -0.70 46.06
N ARG A 652 -10.98 -0.41 45.88
CA ARG A 652 -11.52 0.86 45.42
C ARG A 652 -12.79 1.27 46.18
N ILE A 653 -13.20 2.52 46.02
CA ILE A 653 -14.53 2.93 46.51
C ILE A 653 -15.59 2.40 45.52
N ALA A 654 -16.69 1.89 46.05
CA ALA A 654 -17.79 1.34 45.27
C ALA A 654 -18.39 2.42 44.36
N ARG A 655 -18.65 2.05 43.09
CA ARG A 655 -19.41 2.83 42.15
C ARG A 655 -20.89 2.43 42.21
N GLU A 656 -21.78 3.34 41.85
CA GLU A 656 -23.25 3.13 41.91
C GLU A 656 -23.69 1.79 41.28
N ASN A 657 -23.04 1.41 40.18
CA ASN A 657 -23.40 0.20 39.43
C ASN A 657 -22.68 -1.09 39.90
N ASP A 658 -21.81 -1.03 40.89
CA ASP A 658 -20.99 -2.20 41.29
C ASP A 658 -21.78 -3.34 41.87
N SER A 659 -22.91 -3.04 42.54
CA SER A 659 -23.72 -4.06 43.23
C SER A 659 -24.79 -4.68 42.34
N GLY A 660 -25.21 -4.04 41.26
CA GLY A 660 -26.44 -4.36 40.53
C GLY A 660 -27.72 -4.15 41.36
N ASN A 661 -27.60 -3.58 42.57
CA ASN A 661 -28.68 -3.23 43.43
C ASN A 661 -28.90 -1.72 43.49
N PRO A 662 -30.03 -1.18 43.03
CA PRO A 662 -30.31 0.25 43.04
C PRO A 662 -30.35 0.92 44.44
N ALA A 663 -30.38 0.11 45.50
CA ALA A 663 -30.29 0.61 46.87
C ALA A 663 -28.85 0.65 47.44
N ALA A 664 -27.84 0.21 46.69
CA ALA A 664 -26.46 0.23 47.16
C ALA A 664 -25.86 1.62 46.99
N THR A 665 -25.29 2.13 48.05
CA THR A 665 -24.56 3.41 48.05
C THR A 665 -23.20 3.26 47.37
N GLY A 666 -22.99 3.94 46.25
CA GLY A 666 -21.73 4.03 45.53
C GLY A 666 -21.50 5.46 45.04
N LEU A 667 -20.34 5.72 44.51
CA LEU A 667 -20.04 7.00 43.86
C LEU A 667 -20.90 7.16 42.60
N ALA A 668 -21.83 8.13 42.62
CA ALA A 668 -22.61 8.55 41.48
C ALA A 668 -21.86 9.65 40.70
N ASP A 669 -21.15 10.52 41.42
CA ASP A 669 -20.36 11.62 40.87
C ASP A 669 -18.92 11.53 41.42
N PRO A 670 -17.91 11.96 40.67
CA PRO A 670 -16.54 12.10 41.15
C PRO A 670 -16.40 12.99 42.42
N GLY A 671 -17.37 13.90 42.68
CA GLY A 671 -17.46 14.70 43.90
C GLY A 671 -17.72 13.91 45.17
N ASP A 672 -18.35 12.76 45.06
CA ASP A 672 -18.73 11.92 46.22
C ASP A 672 -17.53 11.38 47.00
N ILE A 673 -16.36 11.29 46.33
CA ILE A 673 -15.08 10.90 46.98
C ILE A 673 -14.65 11.89 48.06
N LEU A 674 -15.10 13.13 48.00
CA LEU A 674 -14.75 14.19 48.96
C LEU A 674 -15.19 13.83 50.37
N ASP A 675 -16.17 12.99 50.53
CA ASP A 675 -16.72 12.56 51.81
C ASP A 675 -15.98 11.35 52.42
N VAL A 676 -14.92 10.90 51.83
CA VAL A 676 -14.10 9.79 52.35
C VAL A 676 -13.20 10.29 53.45
N PRO A 677 -13.18 9.65 54.64
CA PRO A 677 -12.26 9.97 55.73
C PRO A 677 -10.81 9.71 55.33
N VAL A 678 -9.94 10.70 55.60
CA VAL A 678 -8.49 10.61 55.33
C VAL A 678 -7.70 10.37 56.57
N ILE A 679 -8.11 10.98 57.68
CA ILE A 679 -7.51 10.86 59.02
C ILE A 679 -8.58 10.71 60.08
N GLU A 680 -8.32 9.85 61.08
CA GLU A 680 -9.24 9.60 62.16
C GLU A 680 -8.73 10.08 63.56
N ASP A 681 -7.43 10.31 63.72
CA ASP A 681 -6.76 10.48 65.04
C ASP A 681 -7.03 11.87 65.65
N SER A 682 -8.12 12.53 65.29
CA SER A 682 -8.54 13.82 65.85
C SER A 682 -9.92 13.73 66.42
N ALA A 683 -10.30 14.65 67.33
CA ALA A 683 -11.60 14.72 67.95
C ALA A 683 -12.78 14.77 66.95
N ALA A 684 -12.46 14.94 65.66
CA ALA A 684 -13.36 14.86 64.54
C ALA A 684 -12.64 14.28 63.31
N PRO A 685 -13.23 13.39 62.48
CA PRO A 685 -12.63 12.86 61.26
C PRO A 685 -12.38 13.94 60.26
N VAL A 686 -11.20 13.95 59.62
CA VAL A 686 -10.81 14.85 58.53
C VAL A 686 -11.17 14.21 57.21
N PHE A 687 -11.98 14.88 56.40
CA PHE A 687 -12.44 14.40 55.13
C PHE A 687 -11.58 14.92 53.98
N LEU A 688 -11.60 14.26 52.84
CA LEU A 688 -10.86 14.67 51.66
C LEU A 688 -11.26 16.08 51.20
N ARG A 689 -12.52 16.49 51.35
CA ARG A 689 -13.02 17.86 51.06
C ARG A 689 -12.27 18.96 51.81
N ASP A 690 -11.74 18.67 53.00
CA ASP A 690 -11.05 19.62 53.82
C ASP A 690 -9.61 19.86 53.38
N LEU A 691 -9.08 18.93 52.58
CA LEU A 691 -7.69 18.81 52.16
C LEU A 691 -7.44 19.07 50.68
N VAL A 692 -8.47 19.13 49.83
CA VAL A 692 -8.34 19.36 48.37
C VAL A 692 -9.28 20.44 47.87
N ASP A 693 -8.85 21.18 46.87
CA ASP A 693 -9.70 22.05 46.05
C ASP A 693 -10.11 21.28 44.79
N VAL A 694 -11.41 21.33 44.49
CA VAL A 694 -11.98 20.69 43.29
C VAL A 694 -12.31 21.78 42.28
N SER A 695 -11.80 21.64 41.08
CA SER A 695 -12.10 22.53 39.95
C SER A 695 -12.50 21.74 38.72
N TYR A 696 -13.51 22.23 38.01
CA TYR A 696 -13.97 21.69 36.74
C TYR A 696 -13.36 22.51 35.63
N LYS A 697 -12.60 21.86 34.77
CA LYS A 697 -11.96 22.47 33.59
C LYS A 697 -12.40 21.80 32.34
N THR A 698 -12.39 22.51 31.25
CA THR A 698 -12.56 21.98 29.92
C THR A 698 -11.23 22.12 29.20
N GLU A 699 -10.57 21.01 28.94
CA GLU A 699 -9.22 20.97 28.38
C GLU A 699 -9.16 20.02 27.20
N PRO A 700 -8.34 20.29 26.16
CA PRO A 700 -8.12 19.38 25.06
C PRO A 700 -7.34 18.15 25.52
N ASN A 701 -7.76 16.96 25.06
CA ASN A 701 -7.09 15.70 25.40
C ASN A 701 -5.82 15.46 24.58
N VAL A 702 -5.74 16.02 23.37
CA VAL A 702 -4.62 15.88 22.44
C VAL A 702 -4.25 17.25 21.88
N ARG A 703 -2.97 17.50 21.70
CA ARG A 703 -2.45 18.71 21.04
C ARG A 703 -1.49 18.26 19.95
N ALA A 704 -1.93 18.34 18.71
CA ALA A 704 -1.13 17.98 17.55
C ALA A 704 -0.10 19.07 17.22
N ARG A 705 1.10 18.65 16.82
CA ARG A 705 2.16 19.56 16.38
C ARG A 705 2.84 18.99 15.12
N TYR A 706 3.11 19.87 14.18
CA TYR A 706 3.92 19.55 13.02
C TYR A 706 5.18 20.41 13.01
N LYS A 707 6.35 19.76 12.94
CA LYS A 707 7.66 20.47 13.06
C LYS A 707 7.75 21.38 14.30
N GLY A 708 7.18 20.93 15.43
CA GLY A 708 7.20 21.65 16.72
C GLY A 708 6.15 22.74 16.89
N LYS A 709 5.36 23.07 15.86
CA LYS A 709 4.33 24.11 15.92
C LYS A 709 2.93 23.53 16.03
N PRO A 710 1.99 24.18 16.75
CA PRO A 710 0.59 23.75 16.81
C PRO A 710 0.00 23.66 15.40
N THR A 711 -0.70 22.60 15.12
CA THR A 711 -1.21 22.30 13.77
C THR A 711 -2.58 21.66 13.86
N ILE A 712 -3.48 22.09 12.98
CA ILE A 712 -4.76 21.45 12.69
C ILE A 712 -4.68 20.88 11.29
N THR A 713 -5.03 19.61 11.14
CA THR A 713 -5.03 18.92 9.84
C THR A 713 -6.46 18.79 9.32
N ILE A 714 -6.73 19.47 8.21
CA ILE A 714 -7.99 19.32 7.47
C ILE A 714 -7.85 18.18 6.49
N SER A 715 -8.79 17.28 6.48
CA SER A 715 -8.78 16.12 5.59
C SER A 715 -10.12 15.94 4.89
N ALA A 716 -10.05 15.46 3.63
CA ALA A 716 -11.23 15.08 2.85
C ALA A 716 -10.86 14.05 1.78
N ASP A 717 -11.88 13.30 1.32
CA ASP A 717 -11.79 12.46 0.15
C ASP A 717 -12.48 13.10 -1.05
N ILE A 718 -12.16 12.57 -2.24
CA ILE A 718 -12.77 13.00 -3.50
C ILE A 718 -13.71 11.89 -3.97
N LYS A 719 -14.94 12.25 -4.30
CA LYS A 719 -15.94 11.31 -4.81
C LYS A 719 -15.42 10.48 -5.97
N ALA A 720 -15.68 9.18 -5.93
CA ALA A 720 -15.29 8.27 -6.99
C ALA A 720 -15.94 8.69 -8.33
N GLY A 721 -15.12 8.76 -9.39
CA GLY A 721 -15.59 9.20 -10.71
C GLY A 721 -15.62 10.72 -10.94
N SER A 722 -15.34 11.55 -9.89
CA SER A 722 -15.20 12.99 -10.04
C SER A 722 -14.03 13.37 -10.96
N GLN A 723 -14.13 14.50 -11.63
CA GLN A 723 -13.01 15.12 -12.36
C GLN A 723 -12.09 15.92 -11.46
N LEU A 724 -12.47 16.18 -10.20
CA LEU A 724 -11.66 16.84 -9.21
C LEU A 724 -10.43 15.98 -8.89
N SER A 725 -9.27 16.62 -8.75
CA SER A 725 -8.01 15.98 -8.34
C SER A 725 -7.44 16.65 -7.10
N SER A 726 -6.63 15.92 -6.31
CA SER A 726 -5.92 16.46 -5.15
C SER A 726 -5.08 17.70 -5.50
N ALA A 727 -4.43 17.69 -6.67
CA ALA A 727 -3.68 18.85 -7.18
C ALA A 727 -4.57 20.07 -7.45
N ARG A 728 -5.78 19.87 -7.99
CA ARG A 728 -6.71 20.99 -8.22
C ARG A 728 -7.20 21.61 -6.92
N VAL A 729 -7.53 20.78 -5.94
CA VAL A 729 -7.92 21.27 -4.59
C VAL A 729 -6.80 22.12 -3.99
N GLN A 730 -5.55 21.67 -4.12
CA GLN A 730 -4.40 22.43 -3.63
C GLN A 730 -4.27 23.80 -4.30
N VAL A 731 -4.37 23.86 -5.62
CA VAL A 731 -4.27 25.13 -6.37
C VAL A 731 -5.33 26.11 -5.88
N LEU A 732 -6.56 25.65 -5.68
CA LEU A 732 -7.66 26.49 -5.18
C LEU A 732 -7.42 26.95 -3.74
N LEU A 733 -6.94 26.04 -2.89
CA LEU A 733 -6.64 26.36 -1.49
C LEU A 733 -5.48 27.34 -1.34
N VAL A 734 -4.41 27.19 -2.11
CA VAL A 734 -3.28 28.14 -2.09
C VAL A 734 -3.77 29.53 -2.48
N LYS A 735 -4.55 29.63 -3.57
CA LYS A 735 -5.13 30.89 -4.01
C LYS A 735 -6.03 31.54 -2.93
N HIS A 736 -6.94 30.76 -2.35
CA HIS A 736 -7.82 31.27 -1.29
C HIS A 736 -7.02 31.68 -0.05
N PHE A 737 -6.01 30.91 0.33
CA PHE A 737 -5.18 31.24 1.49
C PHE A 737 -4.39 32.54 1.29
N GLU A 738 -3.90 32.83 0.09
CA GLU A 738 -3.27 34.10 -0.26
C GLU A 738 -4.23 35.29 -0.01
N GLU A 739 -5.53 35.12 -0.26
CA GLU A 739 -6.56 36.14 -0.05
C GLU A 739 -6.87 36.40 1.44
N ILE A 740 -6.67 35.37 2.30
CA ILE A 740 -6.98 35.48 3.74
C ILE A 740 -5.72 35.59 4.63
N ALA A 741 -4.53 35.48 4.05
CA ALA A 741 -3.26 35.44 4.81
C ALA A 741 -3.06 36.65 5.73
N ASP A 742 -3.47 37.85 5.29
CA ASP A 742 -3.39 39.09 6.09
C ASP A 742 -4.25 39.04 7.35
N LYS A 743 -5.33 38.23 7.35
CA LYS A 743 -6.22 38.07 8.50
C LYS A 743 -5.70 37.02 9.51
N HIS A 744 -4.78 36.19 9.10
CA HIS A 744 -4.19 35.11 9.89
C HIS A 744 -2.65 35.20 9.93
N PRO A 745 -2.07 36.24 10.52
CA PRO A 745 -0.63 36.45 10.55
C PRO A 745 0.05 35.30 11.32
N GLY A 746 1.16 34.77 10.79
CA GLY A 746 1.92 33.68 11.40
C GLY A 746 1.36 32.29 11.17
N VAL A 747 0.27 32.14 10.43
CA VAL A 747 -0.24 30.87 9.96
C VAL A 747 0.41 30.48 8.63
N SER A 748 0.68 29.20 8.45
CA SER A 748 1.22 28.64 7.20
C SER A 748 0.48 27.36 6.83
N LEU A 749 0.31 27.14 5.52
CA LEU A 749 -0.22 25.89 4.99
C LEU A 749 0.91 24.97 4.55
N SER A 750 0.73 23.70 4.79
CA SER A 750 1.50 22.63 4.16
C SER A 750 0.57 21.48 3.78
N PHE A 751 0.91 20.80 2.71
CA PHE A 751 0.08 19.73 2.16
C PHE A 751 0.69 18.38 2.46
N GLY A 752 -0.15 17.41 2.81
CA GLY A 752 0.19 16.03 3.11
C GLY A 752 -0.58 15.05 2.23
N GLY A 753 -0.67 13.81 2.68
CA GLY A 753 -1.48 12.75 2.06
C GLY A 753 -1.06 12.39 0.64
N GLU A 754 -2.05 12.06 -0.19
CA GLU A 754 -1.84 11.63 -1.59
C GLU A 754 -1.06 12.67 -2.40
N PHE A 755 -1.30 13.97 -2.18
CA PHE A 755 -0.59 15.02 -2.90
C PHE A 755 0.91 15.03 -2.58
N GLU A 756 1.29 14.97 -1.29
CA GLU A 756 2.69 14.95 -0.87
C GLU A 756 3.41 13.71 -1.42
N SER A 757 2.77 12.54 -1.30
CA SER A 757 3.28 11.25 -1.79
C SER A 757 3.47 11.26 -3.31
N THR A 758 2.47 11.77 -4.04
CA THR A 758 2.51 11.91 -5.51
C THR A 758 3.63 12.86 -5.94
N SER A 759 3.72 14.04 -5.32
CA SER A 759 4.72 15.05 -5.67
C SER A 759 6.14 14.58 -5.43
N LYS A 760 6.41 13.96 -4.27
CA LYS A 760 7.72 13.37 -3.95
C LYS A 760 8.10 12.26 -4.93
N SER A 761 7.15 11.37 -5.24
CA SER A 761 7.38 10.24 -6.14
C SER A 761 7.63 10.71 -7.56
N TYR A 762 6.85 11.66 -8.08
CA TYR A 762 7.08 12.19 -9.43
C TYR A 762 8.38 12.98 -9.56
N THR A 763 8.80 13.70 -8.52
CA THR A 763 10.10 14.37 -8.49
C THR A 763 11.23 13.35 -8.57
N SER A 764 11.18 12.29 -7.75
CA SER A 764 12.19 11.22 -7.77
C SER A 764 12.21 10.48 -9.10
N LEU A 765 11.03 10.19 -9.69
CA LEU A 765 10.91 9.52 -10.98
C LEU A 765 11.41 10.39 -12.14
N THR A 766 11.15 11.69 -12.09
CA THR A 766 11.66 12.63 -13.11
C THR A 766 13.19 12.65 -13.09
N PHE A 767 13.79 12.70 -11.92
CA PHE A 767 15.25 12.60 -11.79
C PHE A 767 15.77 11.24 -12.30
N ALA A 768 15.12 10.14 -11.90
CA ALA A 768 15.43 8.80 -12.38
C ALA A 768 15.34 8.67 -13.90
N PHE A 769 14.34 9.31 -14.52
CA PHE A 769 14.16 9.34 -15.97
C PHE A 769 15.35 9.98 -16.71
N PHE A 770 15.83 11.11 -16.25
CA PHE A 770 17.00 11.75 -16.86
C PHE A 770 18.27 10.92 -16.69
N ILE A 771 18.45 10.25 -15.55
CA ILE A 771 19.57 9.31 -15.34
C ILE A 771 19.47 8.14 -16.33
N ALA A 772 18.27 7.57 -16.51
CA ALA A 772 18.05 6.50 -17.49
C ALA A 772 18.44 6.95 -18.90
N LEU A 773 17.95 8.10 -19.33
CA LEU A 773 18.27 8.66 -20.67
C LEU A 773 19.76 8.89 -20.86
N LEU A 774 20.44 9.40 -19.82
CA LEU A 774 21.89 9.58 -19.87
C LEU A 774 22.63 8.23 -20.01
N GLY A 775 22.20 7.22 -19.23
CA GLY A 775 22.75 5.87 -19.31
C GLY A 775 22.58 5.26 -20.71
N ILE A 776 21.35 5.34 -21.25
CA ILE A 776 21.03 4.88 -22.60
C ILE A 776 21.90 5.61 -23.63
N TYR A 777 22.01 6.95 -23.52
CA TYR A 777 22.86 7.75 -24.42
C TYR A 777 24.31 7.28 -24.40
N LEU A 778 24.90 7.03 -23.24
CA LEU A 778 26.28 6.59 -23.10
C LEU A 778 26.52 5.21 -23.75
N VAL A 779 25.63 4.26 -23.58
CA VAL A 779 25.70 2.93 -24.21
C VAL A 779 25.64 3.07 -25.75
N LEU A 780 24.65 3.81 -26.24
CA LEU A 780 24.48 4.03 -27.69
C LEU A 780 25.65 4.81 -28.30
N ALA A 781 26.16 5.83 -27.62
CA ALA A 781 27.33 6.59 -28.10
C ALA A 781 28.58 5.72 -28.20
N SER A 782 28.78 4.81 -27.26
CA SER A 782 29.85 3.81 -27.30
C SER A 782 29.67 2.82 -28.45
N GLN A 783 28.46 2.32 -28.68
CA GLN A 783 28.15 1.35 -29.74
C GLN A 783 28.33 1.95 -31.14
N PHE A 784 27.73 3.11 -31.40
CA PHE A 784 27.75 3.76 -32.74
C PHE A 784 29.01 4.56 -33.00
N ARG A 785 29.83 4.86 -31.97
CA ARG A 785 30.99 5.75 -32.05
C ARG A 785 30.64 7.09 -32.71
N ASP A 786 29.46 7.60 -32.35
CA ASP A 786 28.90 8.85 -32.88
C ASP A 786 28.10 9.53 -31.75
N TYR A 787 28.16 10.87 -31.65
CA TYR A 787 27.47 11.62 -30.59
C TYR A 787 26.03 12.00 -30.95
N ILE A 788 25.66 11.98 -32.24
CA ILE A 788 24.35 12.47 -32.69
C ILE A 788 23.40 11.30 -32.99
N GLN A 789 23.91 10.17 -33.52
CA GLN A 789 23.06 9.01 -33.76
C GLN A 789 22.33 8.52 -32.54
N PRO A 790 22.91 8.48 -31.31
CA PRO A 790 22.18 8.21 -30.09
C PRO A 790 20.98 9.12 -29.84
N LEU A 791 21.11 10.42 -30.14
CA LEU A 791 20.00 11.38 -29.98
C LEU A 791 18.85 11.09 -30.95
N ILE A 792 19.18 10.64 -32.19
CA ILE A 792 18.15 10.22 -33.14
C ILE A 792 17.41 9.01 -32.65
N ILE A 793 18.11 8.06 -32.01
CA ILE A 793 17.52 6.83 -31.44
C ILE A 793 16.66 7.16 -30.23
N ILE A 794 17.12 8.03 -29.32
CA ILE A 794 16.39 8.46 -28.12
C ILE A 794 15.09 9.22 -28.47
N ASN A 795 14.95 9.78 -29.67
CA ASN A 795 13.70 10.40 -30.13
C ASN A 795 12.52 9.41 -30.17
N ALA A 796 12.73 8.10 -30.07
CA ALA A 796 11.68 7.12 -29.88
C ALA A 796 10.92 7.32 -28.54
N VAL A 797 11.56 7.92 -27.53
CA VAL A 797 10.96 8.16 -26.20
C VAL A 797 9.83 9.20 -26.25
N PRO A 798 10.00 10.40 -26.85
CA PRO A 798 8.89 11.31 -27.18
C PRO A 798 7.72 10.64 -27.93
N TYR A 799 8.02 9.73 -28.85
CA TYR A 799 6.97 9.01 -29.62
C TYR A 799 6.18 8.06 -28.72
N ALA A 800 6.83 7.40 -27.77
CA ALA A 800 6.17 6.59 -26.75
C ALA A 800 5.28 7.44 -25.86
N LEU A 801 5.73 8.62 -25.42
CA LEU A 801 4.94 9.52 -24.58
C LEU A 801 3.66 10.00 -25.28
N ILE A 802 3.70 10.29 -26.57
CA ILE A 802 2.52 10.62 -27.38
C ILE A 802 1.52 9.47 -27.30
N GLY A 803 1.97 8.23 -27.45
CA GLY A 803 1.14 7.05 -27.35
C GLY A 803 0.51 6.84 -25.97
N VAL A 804 1.30 6.99 -24.91
CA VAL A 804 0.83 6.85 -23.52
C VAL A 804 -0.31 7.83 -23.26
N VAL A 805 -0.10 9.12 -23.51
CA VAL A 805 -1.11 10.15 -23.24
C VAL A 805 -2.35 9.95 -24.10
N THR A 806 -2.19 9.66 -25.39
CA THR A 806 -3.31 9.38 -26.29
C THR A 806 -4.08 8.13 -25.87
N GLY A 807 -3.36 7.06 -25.48
CA GLY A 807 -3.97 5.82 -25.02
C GLY A 807 -4.81 6.01 -23.75
N LEU A 808 -4.29 6.74 -22.76
CA LEU A 808 -5.00 7.04 -21.53
C LEU A 808 -6.24 7.92 -21.77
N LEU A 809 -6.16 8.88 -22.72
CA LEU A 809 -7.32 9.70 -23.12
C LEU A 809 -8.41 8.85 -23.78
N ILE A 810 -8.04 7.98 -24.74
CA ILE A 810 -9.00 7.13 -25.47
C ILE A 810 -9.68 6.13 -24.52
N THR A 811 -8.90 5.47 -23.66
CA THR A 811 -9.41 4.46 -22.73
C THR A 811 -10.05 5.07 -21.48
N ARG A 812 -9.94 6.38 -21.28
CA ARG A 812 -10.36 7.11 -20.07
C ARG A 812 -9.76 6.52 -18.78
N THR A 813 -8.55 6.00 -18.89
CA THR A 813 -7.81 5.42 -17.77
C THR A 813 -7.05 6.52 -17.02
N THR A 814 -6.92 6.35 -15.70
CA THR A 814 -6.21 7.31 -14.84
C THR A 814 -4.71 7.25 -15.09
N PHE A 815 -4.06 8.41 -15.04
CA PHE A 815 -2.60 8.49 -14.97
C PHE A 815 -2.15 8.22 -13.55
N THR A 816 -1.34 7.20 -13.36
CA THR A 816 -0.86 6.73 -12.06
C THR A 816 0.66 6.72 -12.01
N ILE A 817 1.22 6.47 -10.83
CA ILE A 817 2.66 6.20 -10.70
C ILE A 817 3.09 5.04 -11.61
N GLY A 818 2.25 3.99 -11.73
CA GLY A 818 2.47 2.88 -12.66
C GLY A 818 2.53 3.35 -14.12
N SER A 819 1.69 4.30 -14.52
CA SER A 819 1.75 4.88 -15.89
C SER A 819 3.05 5.65 -16.12
N PHE A 820 3.58 6.33 -15.10
CA PHE A 820 4.89 6.99 -15.21
C PHE A 820 6.03 5.96 -15.31
N LEU A 821 5.97 4.89 -14.51
CA LEU A 821 6.93 3.77 -14.60
C LEU A 821 6.89 3.08 -15.97
N ALA A 822 5.70 3.02 -16.60
CA ALA A 822 5.58 2.56 -17.98
C ALA A 822 6.35 3.46 -18.96
N ILE A 823 6.33 4.78 -18.80
CA ILE A 823 7.12 5.72 -19.63
C ILE A 823 8.61 5.44 -19.46
N LEU A 824 9.09 5.20 -18.23
CA LEU A 824 10.47 4.82 -17.98
C LEU A 824 10.86 3.53 -18.72
N GLY A 825 10.08 2.47 -18.53
CA GLY A 825 10.32 1.19 -19.18
C GLY A 825 10.28 1.27 -20.71
N LEU A 826 9.30 2.02 -21.24
CA LEU A 826 9.19 2.29 -22.68
C LEU A 826 10.40 3.04 -23.25
N ALA A 827 11.07 3.87 -22.46
CA ALA A 827 12.29 4.54 -22.91
C ALA A 827 13.39 3.54 -23.29
N GLY A 828 13.47 2.39 -22.62
CA GLY A 828 14.40 1.32 -22.97
C GLY A 828 13.95 0.47 -24.16
N ILE A 829 12.67 0.16 -24.22
CA ILE A 829 12.11 -0.76 -25.23
C ILE A 829 11.95 -0.06 -26.58
N ALA A 830 11.42 1.18 -26.62
CA ALA A 830 11.18 1.92 -27.84
C ALA A 830 12.48 2.28 -28.58
N VAL A 831 13.56 2.46 -27.84
CA VAL A 831 14.91 2.72 -28.37
C VAL A 831 15.42 1.52 -29.19
N ASN A 832 14.99 0.28 -28.88
CA ASN A 832 15.45 -0.93 -29.56
C ASN A 832 15.12 -0.95 -31.05
N ASP A 833 13.89 -0.59 -31.42
CA ASP A 833 13.45 -0.53 -32.82
C ASP A 833 14.29 0.48 -33.64
N ALA A 834 14.50 1.65 -33.06
CA ALA A 834 15.31 2.69 -33.68
C ALA A 834 16.80 2.31 -33.82
N LEU A 835 17.34 1.64 -32.78
CA LEU A 835 18.71 1.13 -32.77
C LEU A 835 18.97 0.16 -33.93
N LEU A 836 18.10 -0.86 -34.04
CA LEU A 836 18.23 -1.87 -35.10
C LEU A 836 18.09 -1.26 -36.50
N LEU A 837 17.17 -0.30 -36.66
CA LEU A 837 16.96 0.35 -37.96
C LEU A 837 18.16 1.17 -38.38
N ILE A 838 18.74 1.96 -37.46
CA ILE A 838 19.92 2.81 -37.75
C ILE A 838 21.18 1.96 -37.96
N ASP A 839 21.34 0.87 -37.20
CA ASP A 839 22.47 -0.04 -37.41
C ASP A 839 22.45 -0.64 -38.82
N PHE A 840 21.30 -1.10 -39.29
CA PHE A 840 21.17 -1.59 -40.66
C PHE A 840 21.39 -0.53 -41.74
N MET A 841 20.94 0.70 -41.54
CA MET A 841 21.22 1.81 -42.42
C MET A 841 22.73 2.08 -42.50
N ASN A 842 23.43 2.01 -41.36
CA ASN A 842 24.89 2.16 -41.33
C ASN A 842 25.64 1.01 -42.06
N VAL A 843 25.16 -0.23 -41.89
CA VAL A 843 25.73 -1.41 -42.61
C VAL A 843 25.55 -1.25 -44.13
N ARG A 844 24.34 -0.96 -44.61
CA ARG A 844 24.07 -0.76 -46.06
C ARG A 844 24.88 0.39 -46.68
N LYS A 845 25.06 1.44 -45.90
CA LYS A 845 25.91 2.56 -46.31
C LYS A 845 27.38 2.19 -46.41
N ARG A 846 27.92 1.32 -45.52
CA ARG A 846 29.27 0.80 -45.57
C ARG A 846 29.49 -0.14 -46.79
N GLU A 847 28.43 -0.83 -47.23
CA GLU A 847 28.42 -1.62 -48.47
C GLU A 847 28.46 -0.74 -49.76
N GLY A 848 28.50 0.59 -49.64
CA GLY A 848 28.64 1.51 -50.78
C GLY A 848 27.38 1.95 -51.48
N LYS A 849 26.19 1.64 -50.90
CA LYS A 849 24.89 2.06 -51.47
C LYS A 849 24.66 3.57 -51.29
N SER A 850 23.85 4.16 -52.16
CA SER A 850 23.43 5.54 -51.98
C SER A 850 22.67 5.72 -50.64
N LEU A 851 22.73 6.93 -50.05
CA LEU A 851 22.07 7.18 -48.76
C LEU A 851 20.60 6.83 -48.79
N ARG A 852 19.90 7.19 -49.86
CA ARG A 852 18.45 6.98 -50.00
C ARG A 852 18.11 5.51 -50.23
N ASP A 853 18.89 4.79 -51.05
CA ASP A 853 18.73 3.35 -51.24
C ASP A 853 19.01 2.57 -49.96
N ALA A 854 20.08 2.95 -49.24
CA ALA A 854 20.42 2.34 -47.95
C ALA A 854 19.28 2.49 -46.92
N ILE A 855 18.63 3.67 -46.88
CA ILE A 855 17.47 3.94 -46.02
C ILE A 855 16.28 3.05 -46.40
N ILE A 856 15.86 3.10 -47.67
CA ILE A 856 14.67 2.40 -48.16
C ILE A 856 14.83 0.88 -48.00
N GLU A 857 16.03 0.35 -48.31
CA GLU A 857 16.32 -1.08 -48.18
C GLU A 857 16.34 -1.54 -46.71
N SER A 858 16.91 -0.72 -45.83
CA SER A 858 16.92 -1.00 -44.40
C SER A 858 15.50 -1.00 -43.82
N CYS A 859 14.68 -0.02 -44.22
CA CYS A 859 13.27 0.03 -43.86
C CYS A 859 12.52 -1.23 -44.34
N ALA A 860 12.76 -1.66 -45.58
CA ALA A 860 12.17 -2.87 -46.13
C ALA A 860 12.55 -4.15 -45.36
N THR A 861 13.82 -4.27 -45.01
CA THR A 861 14.35 -5.45 -44.34
C THR A 861 13.89 -5.53 -42.88
N ARG A 862 13.74 -4.37 -42.20
CA ARG A 862 13.45 -4.32 -40.75
C ARG A 862 11.99 -4.08 -40.41
N MET A 863 11.13 -3.66 -41.35
CA MET A 863 9.70 -3.45 -41.09
C MET A 863 9.02 -4.69 -40.51
N ARG A 864 9.26 -5.85 -41.11
CA ARG A 864 8.58 -7.09 -40.68
C ARG A 864 9.03 -7.54 -39.28
N PRO A 865 10.34 -7.68 -38.96
CA PRO A 865 10.78 -8.00 -37.62
C PRO A 865 10.21 -7.05 -36.55
N VAL A 866 10.34 -5.75 -36.77
CA VAL A 866 9.89 -4.71 -35.85
C VAL A 866 8.38 -4.76 -35.59
N ILE A 867 7.55 -4.99 -36.61
CA ILE A 867 6.10 -5.13 -36.43
C ILE A 867 5.79 -6.42 -35.65
N ILE A 868 6.48 -7.53 -35.92
CA ILE A 868 6.28 -8.79 -35.22
C ILE A 868 6.61 -8.62 -33.73
N THR A 869 7.78 -8.07 -33.39
CA THR A 869 8.21 -7.87 -32.01
C THR A 869 7.25 -6.95 -31.26
N THR A 870 6.84 -5.85 -31.88
CA THR A 870 5.86 -4.94 -31.26
C THR A 870 4.52 -5.62 -31.01
N VAL A 871 4.00 -6.34 -32.01
CA VAL A 871 2.70 -7.04 -31.87
C VAL A 871 2.79 -8.13 -30.79
N THR A 872 3.90 -8.88 -30.72
CA THR A 872 4.09 -9.91 -29.68
C THR A 872 4.16 -9.28 -28.30
N THR A 873 4.90 -8.19 -28.13
CA THR A 873 5.01 -7.48 -26.84
C THR A 873 3.67 -6.86 -26.43
N MET A 874 2.96 -6.23 -27.37
CA MET A 874 1.61 -5.69 -27.10
C MET A 874 0.63 -6.79 -26.72
N LEU A 875 0.57 -7.91 -27.43
CA LEU A 875 -0.35 -9.01 -27.14
C LEU A 875 0.02 -9.75 -25.85
N GLY A 876 1.27 -9.77 -25.46
CA GLY A 876 1.69 -10.25 -24.13
C GLY A 876 1.06 -9.46 -22.99
N LEU A 877 0.89 -8.14 -23.15
CA LEU A 877 0.32 -7.24 -22.16
C LEU A 877 -1.18 -6.96 -22.34
N MET A 878 -1.72 -7.23 -23.53
CA MET A 878 -3.09 -6.92 -23.91
C MET A 878 -4.15 -7.54 -22.98
N PRO A 879 -4.03 -8.81 -22.54
CA PRO A 879 -4.97 -9.41 -21.60
C PRO A 879 -5.14 -8.57 -20.33
N MET A 880 -4.04 -8.08 -19.78
CA MET A 880 -4.05 -7.24 -18.58
C MET A 880 -4.62 -5.84 -18.85
N ALA A 881 -4.28 -5.24 -19.98
CA ALA A 881 -4.77 -3.91 -20.36
C ALA A 881 -6.30 -3.90 -20.55
N ILE A 882 -6.85 -4.96 -21.14
CA ILE A 882 -8.30 -5.12 -21.41
C ILE A 882 -9.03 -5.71 -20.19
N GLY A 883 -8.32 -6.47 -19.33
CA GLY A 883 -8.88 -7.14 -18.16
C GLY A 883 -9.53 -8.48 -18.46
N ILE A 884 -8.92 -9.28 -19.32
CA ILE A 884 -9.36 -10.64 -19.70
C ILE A 884 -8.21 -11.63 -19.42
N PRO A 885 -8.43 -12.75 -18.70
CA PRO A 885 -9.69 -13.25 -18.15
C PRO A 885 -10.19 -12.48 -16.92
N ASN A 886 -9.28 -11.85 -16.16
CA ASN A 886 -9.59 -11.11 -14.95
C ASN A 886 -8.99 -9.70 -15.02
N ARG A 887 -9.69 -8.73 -14.45
CA ARG A 887 -9.27 -7.34 -14.43
C ARG A 887 -8.43 -7.05 -13.17
N SER A 888 -7.21 -6.56 -13.34
CA SER A 888 -6.45 -5.97 -12.27
C SER A 888 -6.59 -4.44 -12.30
N LEU A 889 -7.23 -3.86 -11.29
CA LEU A 889 -7.38 -2.40 -11.22
C LEU A 889 -6.03 -1.72 -10.97
N GLU A 890 -5.11 -2.39 -10.29
CA GLU A 890 -3.78 -1.88 -9.95
C GLU A 890 -2.86 -1.77 -11.17
N TRP A 891 -2.82 -2.84 -11.98
CA TRP A 891 -1.85 -2.97 -13.06
C TRP A 891 -2.37 -2.62 -14.46
N ALA A 892 -3.69 -2.59 -14.66
CA ALA A 892 -4.29 -2.25 -15.94
C ALA A 892 -3.88 -0.86 -16.48
N PRO A 893 -3.80 0.23 -15.68
CA PRO A 893 -3.34 1.53 -16.17
C PRO A 893 -1.90 1.49 -16.70
N MET A 894 -1.01 0.77 -16.01
CA MET A 894 0.37 0.60 -16.43
C MET A 894 0.46 -0.22 -17.72
N ALA A 895 -0.26 -1.35 -17.82
CA ALA A 895 -0.33 -2.18 -19.03
C ALA A 895 -0.90 -1.40 -20.22
N THR A 896 -1.95 -0.60 -20.02
CA THR A 896 -2.55 0.27 -21.05
C THR A 896 -1.53 1.31 -21.55
N ALA A 897 -0.79 1.94 -20.64
CA ALA A 897 0.27 2.89 -20.99
C ALA A 897 1.38 2.22 -21.80
N PHE A 898 1.81 1.01 -21.43
CA PHE A 898 2.81 0.25 -22.21
C PHE A 898 2.31 -0.10 -23.60
N VAL A 899 1.11 -0.65 -23.73
CA VAL A 899 0.55 -1.07 -25.02
C VAL A 899 0.38 0.13 -25.96
N ALA A 900 -0.20 1.22 -25.47
CA ALA A 900 -0.41 2.42 -26.27
C ALA A 900 0.88 3.14 -26.61
N GLY A 901 1.80 3.25 -25.65
CA GLY A 901 3.11 3.86 -25.82
C GLY A 901 3.98 3.10 -26.82
N LEU A 902 4.03 1.77 -26.72
CA LEU A 902 4.80 0.93 -27.64
C LEU A 902 4.23 0.97 -29.05
N SER A 903 2.89 0.94 -29.21
CA SER A 903 2.22 1.08 -30.49
C SER A 903 2.63 2.37 -31.23
N SER A 904 2.53 3.50 -30.52
CA SER A 904 2.91 4.80 -31.06
C SER A 904 4.40 4.90 -31.32
N ALA A 905 5.23 4.44 -30.40
CA ALA A 905 6.68 4.48 -30.53
C ALA A 905 7.15 3.73 -31.77
N THR A 906 6.70 2.51 -31.98
CA THR A 906 7.10 1.70 -33.13
C THR A 906 6.60 2.30 -34.45
N PHE A 907 5.31 2.71 -34.48
CA PHE A 907 4.74 3.33 -35.68
C PHE A 907 5.49 4.59 -36.08
N LEU A 908 5.72 5.50 -35.13
CA LEU A 908 6.42 6.77 -35.37
C LEU A 908 7.92 6.55 -35.62
N THR A 909 8.56 5.60 -34.95
CA THR A 909 9.96 5.25 -35.18
C THR A 909 10.20 4.77 -36.62
N LEU A 910 9.36 3.86 -37.12
CA LEU A 910 9.45 3.37 -38.48
C LEU A 910 9.29 4.50 -39.52
N LEU A 911 8.50 5.53 -39.23
CA LEU A 911 8.25 6.65 -40.16
C LEU A 911 9.23 7.78 -40.02
N ILE A 912 9.59 8.16 -38.80
CA ILE A 912 10.35 9.43 -38.57
C ILE A 912 11.86 9.20 -38.47
N THR A 913 12.31 8.04 -37.94
CA THR A 913 13.75 7.74 -37.84
C THR A 913 14.47 7.78 -39.19
N PRO A 914 13.92 7.23 -40.31
CA PRO A 914 14.51 7.37 -41.63
C PRO A 914 14.74 8.83 -42.07
N VAL A 915 13.75 9.70 -41.80
CA VAL A 915 13.77 11.12 -42.13
C VAL A 915 14.83 11.85 -41.32
N THR A 916 14.89 11.58 -40.03
CA THR A 916 15.85 12.21 -39.11
C THR A 916 17.28 11.76 -39.44
N TYR A 917 17.46 10.49 -39.75
CA TYR A 917 18.76 9.94 -40.15
C TYR A 917 19.24 10.56 -41.49
N GLU A 918 18.38 10.66 -42.52
CA GLU A 918 18.71 11.32 -43.76
C GLU A 918 19.08 12.80 -43.56
N PHE A 919 18.31 13.49 -42.74
CA PHE A 919 18.56 14.90 -42.39
C PHE A 919 19.94 15.09 -41.76
N TYR A 920 20.24 14.25 -40.75
CA TYR A 920 21.54 14.26 -40.08
C TYR A 920 22.71 13.96 -41.03
N GLU A 921 22.60 12.88 -41.81
CA GLU A 921 23.67 12.51 -42.71
C GLU A 921 23.93 13.56 -43.81
N ASN A 922 22.89 14.23 -44.29
CA ASN A 922 23.03 15.33 -45.22
C ASN A 922 23.76 16.52 -44.60
N ILE A 923 23.49 16.87 -43.35
CA ILE A 923 24.25 17.89 -42.60
C ILE A 923 25.70 17.46 -42.43
N LYS A 924 25.96 16.22 -42.04
CA LYS A 924 27.31 15.67 -41.85
C LYS A 924 28.13 15.73 -43.16
N ILE A 925 27.50 15.39 -44.27
CA ILE A 925 28.13 15.49 -45.61
C ILE A 925 28.42 16.96 -45.96
N ALA A 926 27.47 17.87 -45.72
CA ALA A 926 27.65 19.31 -46.00
C ALA A 926 28.78 19.93 -45.16
N LEU A 927 28.83 19.57 -43.84
CA LEU A 927 29.92 20.02 -42.94
C LEU A 927 31.27 19.48 -43.35
N ARG A 928 31.35 18.18 -43.74
CA ARG A 928 32.60 17.59 -44.26
C ARG A 928 33.07 18.26 -45.57
N ARG A 929 32.13 18.58 -46.46
CA ARG A 929 32.44 19.32 -47.69
C ARG A 929 32.95 20.72 -47.37
N LYS A 930 32.32 21.45 -46.45
CA LYS A 930 32.74 22.78 -45.99
C LYS A 930 34.12 22.77 -45.36
N TYR A 931 34.40 21.76 -44.50
CA TYR A 931 35.68 21.57 -43.85
C TYR A 931 36.77 21.24 -44.84
N ARG A 932 36.55 20.32 -45.80
CA ARG A 932 37.50 20.01 -46.89
C ARG A 932 37.76 21.25 -47.72
N ARG A 933 36.77 22.01 -48.12
CA ARG A 933 36.94 23.28 -48.87
C ARG A 933 37.81 24.27 -48.10
N ARG A 934 37.58 24.38 -46.77
CA ARG A 934 38.37 25.26 -45.92
C ARG A 934 39.83 24.79 -45.76
N GLN A 935 40.05 23.50 -45.66
CA GLN A 935 41.42 22.93 -45.64
C GLN A 935 42.14 23.12 -46.96
N VAL A 936 41.47 22.95 -48.10
CA VAL A 936 42.03 23.19 -49.43
C VAL A 936 42.36 24.67 -49.60
N ALA A 937 41.48 25.57 -49.14
CA ALA A 937 41.77 27.03 -49.19
C ALA A 937 42.94 27.43 -48.30
N LEU A 938 43.07 26.85 -47.11
CA LEU A 938 44.20 27.06 -46.18
C LEU A 938 45.50 26.49 -46.73
N LYS A 939 45.47 25.35 -47.44
CA LYS A 939 46.66 24.81 -48.15
C LYS A 939 47.04 25.66 -49.31
N LYS A 940 46.11 26.16 -50.14
CA LYS A 940 46.36 27.12 -51.17
C LYS A 940 47.01 28.42 -50.66
N ALA A 941 46.41 29.02 -49.61
CA ALA A 941 46.94 30.22 -48.99
C ALA A 941 48.35 30.02 -48.32
N LYS A 942 48.68 28.79 -47.91
CA LYS A 942 50.07 28.48 -47.48
C LYS A 942 51.04 28.29 -48.61
N ILE A 943 50.60 27.85 -49.81
CA ILE A 943 51.44 27.71 -51.02
C ILE A 943 51.72 29.06 -51.56
N ASP A 944 50.72 29.95 -51.63
CA ASP A 944 50.82 31.33 -52.13
C ASP A 944 51.67 32.27 -51.23
N ARG A 945 51.93 31.82 -49.95
CA ARG A 945 52.81 32.58 -49.02
C ARG A 945 54.24 32.08 -48.91
N LYS A 946 54.70 31.14 -49.73
CA LYS A 946 56.10 30.84 -49.79
C LYS A 946 56.78 31.90 -50.78
N PRO A 947 57.62 32.79 -50.24
CA PRO A 947 58.45 33.66 -51.10
C PRO A 947 59.43 32.78 -51.83
N GLY A 948 59.55 33.03 -53.15
CA GLY A 948 60.56 32.47 -54.01
C GLY A 948 61.99 32.86 -53.62
#